data_b75e581d676b1a0ea02b802233aca7a4
#
_entry.id   b75e581d676b1a0ea02b802233aca7a4
#
_cell.length_a   1.000
_cell.length_b   1.000
_cell.length_c   1.000
_cell.angle_alpha   90.00
_cell.angle_beta   90.00
_cell.angle_gamma   90.00
#
_symmetry.space_group_name_H-M   'P 1'
#
loop_
_entity.id
_entity.type
_entity.pdbx_description
1 polymer ?
#
loop_
_entity_poly.entity_id
_entity_poly.type
_entity_poly.pdbx_seq_one_letter_code
_entity_poly.pdbx_strand_id
1 'polypeptide(L)'
;MEELVSHLSTQRKRLKQADQLGDPGRISAMVDVALISLYNRLSNRIDVDSKEIRRSGAILATGEFGRRHLGPFSSITLLFLQTSDAPFEEEAWRKNIVQPLEQAGWDVQFQTATKDEAVKLGLNNFDWLGGILDSRFISGSRTLVDDLRFLLVREIDSNRGWQSIRIFLEEWQERRNGQGDPAFILEPDLEYSAGSLGELNRIRWAGYLLNGGDGLSEMDSLDPDSSSALEKAELFLLRVRNHLQLLRERHETQLQYEAQQQVALSLGYQDQGDFLAVEIMMKELESHFYEVRLVANRFRELLREWVLSAEKEKEEPTTRKVAPGMWVERGRLMIDSQMLASDGEGLLALFTQAVRLDVSLGAEAYQWAKSQAHQFPGDLEGTSALRDWLFEIIREEGSRIRTLRALYGTQVLSALVPELREVHALVQHDAFHLHPVHEHHLRTFAELKKLFRGEHDADFPQVPEWLESIRDKEVLLLAGLIHDVGKSGGRGHASRGGEMSVLIGDRLGLSTEEKELLSFLVANHVLLTDNAARRDIDDEQMLQHCASVIGSVQRLKMLALHSFADLRATGPQAWEYWQDLPILELYQCVLHRLEKGDPDARAVAARLLSLKREVGELLSDEMTKDELDHHFEQLPSRYLLSATPEEVVNQYRLECQLEKAVLSWQVEEKQSIWELTLMSRQPLGMLARAAGTLTLNQLDIRKAKIHTKKNGVAFQTFEVAALKPAMEISWEQVMADLEKTIQGRLALDYRLAVLAAKQKRKKKWAPAK
;
A
#
# COMPACT_ATOMS: atom_id res chain seq x y z
N MET A 1 23.66 9.02 44.81
CA MET A 1 22.92 8.21 43.85
C MET A 1 21.52 8.80 43.60
N GLU A 2 20.76 9.03 44.68
CA GLU A 2 19.40 9.60 44.59
C GLU A 2 19.32 10.94 43.86
N GLU A 3 20.28 11.86 44.10
CA GLU A 3 20.33 13.14 43.39
C GLU A 3 20.56 12.98 41.89
N LEU A 4 21.43 12.02 41.46
CA LEU A 4 21.67 11.74 40.05
C LEU A 4 20.43 11.13 39.39
N VAL A 5 19.78 10.16 40.05
CA VAL A 5 18.53 9.53 39.58
C VAL A 5 17.42 10.57 39.45
N SER A 6 17.27 11.45 40.48
CA SER A 6 16.28 12.54 40.46
C SER A 6 16.55 13.54 39.35
N HIS A 7 17.82 13.91 39.14
CA HIS A 7 18.23 14.79 38.05
C HIS A 7 17.90 14.17 36.67
N LEU A 8 18.27 12.92 36.45
CA LEU A 8 18.00 12.19 35.20
C LEU A 8 16.49 12.06 34.93
N SER A 9 15.70 11.73 35.95
CA SER A 9 14.26 11.64 35.85
C SER A 9 13.64 13.00 35.46
N THR A 10 14.14 14.09 36.05
CA THR A 10 13.66 15.45 35.72
C THR A 10 14.02 15.86 34.29
N GLN A 11 15.25 15.59 33.86
CA GLN A 11 15.70 15.89 32.49
C GLN A 11 14.91 15.07 31.48
N ARG A 12 14.68 13.77 31.75
CA ARG A 12 13.82 12.91 30.86
C ARG A 12 12.42 13.46 30.73
N LYS A 13 11.80 13.96 31.80
CA LYS A 13 10.48 14.60 31.72
C LYS A 13 10.48 15.85 30.82
N ARG A 14 11.55 16.66 30.88
CA ARG A 14 11.72 17.86 30.06
C ARG A 14 11.88 17.50 28.55
N LEU A 15 12.63 16.44 28.25
CA LEU A 15 12.85 15.97 26.88
C LEU A 15 11.58 15.41 26.22
N LYS A 16 10.57 15.03 27.01
CA LYS A 16 9.26 14.61 26.52
C LYS A 16 8.36 15.80 26.06
N GLN A 17 8.84 17.04 26.14
CA GLN A 17 8.12 18.21 25.60
C GLN A 17 8.48 18.40 24.13
N ALA A 18 7.44 18.53 23.28
CA ALA A 18 7.55 18.53 21.82
C ALA A 18 8.58 19.55 21.26
N ASP A 19 8.73 20.70 21.89
CA ASP A 19 9.64 21.77 21.46
C ASP A 19 11.15 21.41 21.53
N GLN A 20 11.49 20.26 22.12
CA GLN A 20 12.88 19.85 22.33
C GLN A 20 13.33 18.65 21.49
N LEU A 21 12.47 18.18 20.58
CA LEU A 21 12.75 17.00 19.74
C LEU A 21 13.58 17.27 18.47
N GLY A 22 13.97 18.53 18.25
CA GLY A 22 14.67 18.94 17.02
C GLY A 22 16.09 18.37 16.85
N ASP A 23 16.75 17.91 17.95
CA ASP A 23 18.08 17.32 17.92
C ASP A 23 18.04 15.86 18.43
N PRO A 24 18.13 14.86 17.52
CA PRO A 24 18.13 13.45 17.90
C PRO A 24 19.28 13.06 18.84
N GLY A 25 20.43 13.77 18.77
CA GLY A 25 21.60 13.50 19.58
C GLY A 25 21.48 13.95 21.05
N ARG A 26 20.54 14.84 21.36
CA ARG A 26 20.44 15.48 22.69
C ARG A 26 20.11 14.50 23.82
N ILE A 27 19.19 13.56 23.58
CA ILE A 27 18.85 12.51 24.54
C ILE A 27 20.07 11.64 24.79
N SER A 28 20.74 11.21 23.73
CA SER A 28 21.94 10.39 23.81
C SER A 28 23.06 11.07 24.56
N ALA A 29 23.31 12.37 24.32
CA ALA A 29 24.33 13.14 25.03
C ALA A 29 24.08 13.24 26.56
N MET A 30 22.82 13.38 26.96
CA MET A 30 22.44 13.39 28.37
C MET A 30 22.72 12.03 29.03
N VAL A 31 22.38 10.92 28.36
CA VAL A 31 22.65 9.57 28.87
C VAL A 31 24.18 9.30 28.94
N ASP A 32 24.95 9.80 27.96
CA ASP A 32 26.42 9.70 27.98
C ASP A 32 27.01 10.29 29.26
N VAL A 33 26.61 11.51 29.62
CA VAL A 33 27.10 12.19 30.85
C VAL A 33 26.75 11.37 32.09
N ALA A 34 25.54 10.81 32.13
CA ALA A 34 25.13 9.97 33.25
C ALA A 34 25.96 8.69 33.34
N LEU A 35 26.18 7.98 32.26
CA LEU A 35 26.97 6.76 32.20
C LEU A 35 28.43 7.00 32.61
N ILE A 36 29.04 8.06 32.10
CA ILE A 36 30.40 8.46 32.49
C ILE A 36 30.48 8.73 34.03
N SER A 37 29.49 9.43 34.57
CA SER A 37 29.43 9.71 36.03
C SER A 37 29.27 8.43 36.84
N LEU A 38 28.39 7.51 36.42
CA LEU A 38 28.16 6.21 37.08
C LEU A 38 29.41 5.33 37.02
N TYR A 39 30.08 5.25 35.86
CA TYR A 39 31.30 4.49 35.68
C TYR A 39 32.46 5.00 36.56
N ASN A 40 32.65 6.31 36.64
CA ASN A 40 33.65 6.91 37.51
C ASN A 40 33.37 6.63 39.01
N ARG A 41 32.10 6.58 39.42
CA ARG A 41 31.72 6.19 40.79
C ARG A 41 31.97 4.70 41.06
N LEU A 42 31.69 3.82 40.12
CA LEU A 42 31.98 2.40 40.19
C LEU A 42 33.49 2.19 40.37
N SER A 43 34.32 2.83 39.51
CA SER A 43 35.77 2.72 39.54
C SER A 43 36.42 3.19 40.86
N ASN A 44 35.74 4.08 41.59
CA ASN A 44 36.23 4.62 42.86
C ASN A 44 35.72 3.85 44.10
N ARG A 45 34.81 2.88 43.96
CA ARG A 45 34.17 2.15 45.08
C ARG A 45 34.66 0.72 45.27
N ILE A 46 35.32 0.14 44.26
CA ILE A 46 35.83 -1.23 44.32
C ILE A 46 37.23 -1.17 44.95
N ASP A 47 37.51 -2.03 45.93
CA ASP A 47 38.80 -2.15 46.67
C ASP A 47 39.98 -2.65 45.79
N VAL A 48 39.85 -2.62 44.50
CA VAL A 48 40.89 -2.92 43.50
C VAL A 48 41.44 -1.59 42.94
N ASP A 49 42.72 -1.58 42.57
CA ASP A 49 43.34 -0.37 42.00
C ASP A 49 42.45 0.17 40.86
N SER A 50 41.99 1.41 41.03
CA SER A 50 41.10 2.10 40.07
C SER A 50 41.68 2.14 38.65
N LYS A 51 43.01 1.98 38.51
CA LYS A 51 43.70 1.86 37.21
C LYS A 51 43.47 0.50 36.55
N GLU A 52 43.36 -0.57 37.34
CA GLU A 52 43.12 -1.93 36.86
C GLU A 52 41.69 -2.07 36.33
N ILE A 53 40.68 -1.54 37.04
CA ILE A 53 39.29 -1.49 36.58
C ILE A 53 39.16 -0.73 35.27
N ARG A 54 39.87 0.42 35.14
CA ARG A 54 39.85 1.21 33.90
C ARG A 54 40.56 0.55 32.73
N ARG A 55 41.40 -0.45 32.96
CA ARG A 55 42.11 -1.22 31.93
C ARG A 55 41.35 -2.49 31.52
N SER A 56 40.56 -3.06 32.42
CA SER A 56 39.92 -4.36 32.26
C SER A 56 38.45 -4.30 31.80
N GLY A 57 37.84 -3.08 31.68
CA GLY A 57 36.48 -2.92 31.26
C GLY A 57 36.22 -1.65 30.47
N ALA A 58 35.20 -1.70 29.58
CA ALA A 58 34.70 -0.55 28.81
C ALA A 58 33.20 -0.60 28.69
N ILE A 59 32.54 0.56 28.61
CA ILE A 59 31.12 0.72 28.25
C ILE A 59 31.05 1.21 26.84
N LEU A 60 30.28 0.46 26.02
CA LEU A 60 29.92 0.81 24.67
C LEU A 60 28.41 1.04 24.60
N ALA A 61 28.01 2.15 23.99
CA ALA A 61 26.64 2.34 23.50
C ALA A 61 26.47 1.57 22.20
N THR A 62 25.38 0.83 22.03
CA THR A 62 25.10 0.05 20.83
C THR A 62 23.74 0.41 20.25
N GLY A 63 23.44 -0.05 19.03
CA GLY A 63 22.16 0.18 18.37
C GLY A 63 21.78 1.66 18.25
N GLU A 64 20.54 2.03 18.51
CA GLU A 64 20.07 3.43 18.46
C GLU A 64 20.90 4.36 19.36
N PHE A 65 21.28 3.89 20.53
CA PHE A 65 22.10 4.67 21.44
C PHE A 65 23.52 4.86 20.91
N GLY A 66 24.09 3.83 20.28
CA GLY A 66 25.39 3.91 19.61
C GLY A 66 25.42 4.98 18.53
N ARG A 67 24.40 5.02 17.70
CA ARG A 67 24.19 6.00 16.61
C ARG A 67 23.77 7.40 17.07
N ARG A 68 23.51 7.61 18.36
CA ARG A 68 22.94 8.84 18.93
C ARG A 68 21.50 9.13 18.50
N HIS A 69 20.71 8.12 18.21
CA HIS A 69 19.34 8.20 17.71
C HIS A 69 18.27 7.86 18.76
N LEU A 70 18.59 7.94 20.07
CA LEU A 70 17.61 7.67 21.11
C LEU A 70 16.37 8.55 20.96
N GLY A 71 15.20 7.90 20.89
CA GLY A 71 13.91 8.55 21.00
C GLY A 71 13.46 8.74 22.46
N PRO A 72 12.33 9.44 22.68
CA PRO A 72 11.80 9.72 24.03
C PRO A 72 11.48 8.46 24.85
N PHE A 73 11.21 7.35 24.17
CA PHE A 73 10.86 6.07 24.78
C PHE A 73 11.71 4.91 24.27
N SER A 74 12.84 5.19 23.59
CA SER A 74 13.79 4.16 23.16
C SER A 74 14.48 3.53 24.37
N SER A 75 14.83 2.24 24.24
CA SER A 75 15.66 1.51 25.20
C SER A 75 17.13 1.95 25.08
N ILE A 76 17.83 2.06 26.20
CA ILE A 76 19.27 2.26 26.22
C ILE A 76 19.94 0.91 26.05
N THR A 77 20.68 0.70 24.96
CA THR A 77 21.39 -0.54 24.68
C THR A 77 22.88 -0.40 24.96
N LEU A 78 23.44 -1.28 25.81
CA LEU A 78 24.80 -1.23 26.29
C LEU A 78 25.53 -2.56 26.07
N LEU A 79 26.80 -2.49 25.66
CA LEU A 79 27.75 -3.59 25.74
C LEU A 79 28.82 -3.27 26.75
N PHE A 80 28.91 -4.08 27.82
CA PHE A 80 30.00 -4.06 28.75
C PHE A 80 31.10 -5.00 28.26
N LEU A 81 32.12 -4.42 27.68
CA LEU A 81 33.27 -5.17 27.15
C LEU A 81 34.27 -5.31 28.32
N GLN A 82 34.77 -6.54 28.54
CA GLN A 82 35.69 -6.82 29.63
C GLN A 82 36.78 -7.81 29.22
N THR A 83 37.90 -7.80 29.94
CA THR A 83 38.93 -8.84 29.82
C THR A 83 38.49 -10.12 30.53
N SER A 84 39.06 -11.27 30.16
CA SER A 84 38.74 -12.57 30.78
C SER A 84 39.12 -12.67 32.28
N ASP A 85 40.03 -11.83 32.73
CA ASP A 85 40.48 -11.70 34.09
C ASP A 85 39.95 -10.46 34.81
N ALA A 86 38.85 -9.87 34.27
CA ALA A 86 38.24 -8.70 34.86
C ALA A 86 37.84 -8.92 36.34
N PRO A 87 38.13 -7.98 37.23
CA PRO A 87 37.92 -8.14 38.69
C PRO A 87 36.47 -7.92 39.13
N PHE A 88 35.51 -7.87 38.19
CA PHE A 88 34.09 -7.61 38.50
C PHE A 88 33.18 -8.48 37.69
N GLU A 89 32.11 -8.93 38.34
CA GLU A 89 31.05 -9.73 37.77
C GLU A 89 29.95 -8.86 37.13
N GLU A 90 29.11 -9.46 36.31
CA GLU A 90 27.94 -8.82 35.67
C GLU A 90 27.05 -8.10 36.67
N GLU A 91 26.88 -8.65 37.88
CA GLU A 91 26.09 -8.03 38.96
C GLU A 91 26.63 -6.66 39.39
N ALA A 92 27.91 -6.44 39.29
CA ALA A 92 28.52 -5.14 39.58
C ALA A 92 28.10 -4.08 38.53
N TRP A 93 28.07 -4.45 37.25
CA TRP A 93 27.57 -3.59 36.18
C TRP A 93 26.08 -3.28 36.40
N ARG A 94 25.27 -4.32 36.64
CA ARG A 94 23.85 -4.21 36.87
C ARG A 94 23.52 -3.24 38.01
N LYS A 95 24.10 -3.46 39.18
CA LYS A 95 23.81 -2.69 40.37
C LYS A 95 24.27 -1.23 40.28
N ASN A 96 25.40 -0.97 39.66
CA ASN A 96 26.03 0.38 39.73
C ASN A 96 25.75 1.21 38.47
N ILE A 97 25.38 0.61 37.33
CA ILE A 97 25.14 1.32 36.07
C ILE A 97 23.69 1.17 35.63
N VAL A 98 23.19 -0.06 35.55
CA VAL A 98 21.85 -0.33 34.96
C VAL A 98 20.73 0.11 35.91
N GLN A 99 20.73 -0.36 37.14
CA GLN A 99 19.67 -0.04 38.12
C GLN A 99 19.45 1.47 38.35
N PRO A 100 20.45 2.34 38.42
CA PRO A 100 20.24 3.78 38.54
C PRO A 100 19.50 4.39 37.31
N LEU A 101 19.75 3.89 36.13
CA LEU A 101 19.03 4.32 34.87
C LEU A 101 17.59 3.80 34.88
N GLU A 102 17.37 2.54 35.27
CA GLU A 102 16.03 1.95 35.43
C GLU A 102 15.21 2.72 36.48
N GLN A 103 15.81 3.06 37.61
CA GLN A 103 15.18 3.89 38.65
C GLN A 103 14.83 5.31 38.17
N ALA A 104 15.60 5.84 37.21
CA ALA A 104 15.28 7.10 36.52
C ALA A 104 14.20 6.94 35.45
N GLY A 105 13.69 5.72 35.26
CA GLY A 105 12.58 5.37 34.34
C GLY A 105 13.02 5.01 32.93
N TRP A 106 14.30 4.74 32.69
CA TRP A 106 14.80 4.26 31.40
C TRP A 106 14.62 2.73 31.29
N ASP A 107 14.29 2.25 30.10
CA ASP A 107 14.44 0.85 29.77
C ASP A 107 15.89 0.61 29.35
N VAL A 108 16.57 -0.35 29.98
CA VAL A 108 18.00 -0.60 29.74
C VAL A 108 18.21 -2.07 29.38
N GLN A 109 18.71 -2.28 28.19
CA GLN A 109 19.16 -3.59 27.72
C GLN A 109 20.69 -3.60 27.73
N PHE A 110 21.28 -4.64 28.32
CA PHE A 110 22.75 -4.72 28.38
C PHE A 110 23.22 -6.16 28.22
N GLN A 111 24.47 -6.27 27.79
CA GLN A 111 25.18 -7.55 27.72
C GLN A 111 26.63 -7.33 28.15
N THR A 112 27.22 -8.39 28.67
CA THR A 112 28.67 -8.45 29.03
C THR A 112 29.33 -9.44 28.11
N ALA A 113 30.49 -9.11 27.57
CA ALA A 113 31.28 -9.99 26.71
C ALA A 113 32.75 -9.64 26.76
N THR A 114 33.59 -10.65 26.55
CA THR A 114 35.01 -10.43 26.16
C THR A 114 35.04 -10.05 24.67
N LYS A 115 36.18 -9.49 24.20
CA LYS A 115 36.35 -9.13 22.78
C LYS A 115 36.17 -10.34 21.85
N ASP A 116 36.68 -11.51 22.25
CA ASP A 116 36.60 -12.72 21.43
C ASP A 116 35.16 -13.28 21.38
N GLU A 117 34.42 -13.23 22.48
CA GLU A 117 33.00 -13.58 22.52
C GLU A 117 32.17 -12.62 21.68
N ALA A 118 32.41 -11.32 21.79
CA ALA A 118 31.70 -10.29 21.04
C ALA A 118 31.89 -10.49 19.50
N VAL A 119 33.11 -10.73 19.06
CA VAL A 119 33.41 -11.02 17.64
C VAL A 119 32.71 -12.32 17.21
N LYS A 120 32.83 -13.39 17.99
CA LYS A 120 32.20 -14.68 17.68
C LYS A 120 30.67 -14.57 17.57
N LEU A 121 30.04 -13.84 18.48
CA LEU A 121 28.60 -13.59 18.43
C LEU A 121 28.22 -12.73 17.21
N GLY A 122 28.99 -11.68 16.90
CA GLY A 122 28.78 -10.83 15.73
C GLY A 122 28.83 -11.58 14.41
N LEU A 123 29.78 -12.50 14.25
CA LEU A 123 29.92 -13.29 13.04
C LEU A 123 28.80 -14.33 12.81
N ASN A 124 28.06 -14.68 13.87
CA ASN A 124 26.98 -15.67 13.83
C ASN A 124 25.58 -15.07 14.01
N ASN A 125 25.49 -13.78 14.32
CA ASN A 125 24.20 -13.10 14.55
C ASN A 125 24.27 -11.68 13.99
N PHE A 126 23.37 -11.41 13.07
CA PHE A 126 23.30 -10.17 12.35
C PHE A 126 23.03 -8.92 13.20
N ASP A 127 22.08 -8.99 14.14
CA ASP A 127 21.75 -7.87 15.00
C ASP A 127 22.91 -7.53 15.95
N TRP A 128 23.66 -8.56 16.38
CA TRP A 128 24.89 -8.40 17.14
C TRP A 128 25.99 -7.74 16.33
N LEU A 129 26.21 -8.19 15.10
CA LEU A 129 27.16 -7.56 14.20
C LEU A 129 26.87 -6.07 14.04
N GLY A 130 25.63 -5.76 13.71
CA GLY A 130 25.17 -4.38 13.61
C GLY A 130 25.36 -3.58 14.88
N GLY A 131 25.06 -4.18 16.04
CA GLY A 131 25.28 -3.55 17.34
C GLY A 131 26.76 -3.21 17.62
N ILE A 132 27.69 -4.09 17.20
CA ILE A 132 29.15 -3.84 17.33
C ILE A 132 29.61 -2.77 16.32
N LEU A 133 29.16 -2.83 15.07
CA LEU A 133 29.50 -1.86 14.03
C LEU A 133 29.02 -0.44 14.40
N ASP A 134 27.83 -0.32 14.98
CA ASP A 134 27.27 0.94 15.46
C ASP A 134 27.85 1.36 16.83
N SER A 135 28.70 0.55 17.46
CA SER A 135 29.13 0.77 18.83
C SER A 135 29.96 2.06 18.98
N ARG A 136 29.65 2.79 20.05
CA ARG A 136 30.31 4.03 20.42
C ARG A 136 30.87 3.93 21.80
N PHE A 137 32.16 4.28 21.97
CA PHE A 137 32.83 4.32 23.26
C PHE A 137 32.21 5.37 24.18
N ILE A 138 31.88 4.98 25.40
CA ILE A 138 31.40 5.88 26.47
C ILE A 138 32.46 6.12 27.51
N SER A 139 32.98 5.04 28.14
CA SER A 139 33.96 5.15 29.22
C SER A 139 34.71 3.83 29.38
N GLY A 140 35.91 3.89 30.03
CA GLY A 140 36.71 2.71 30.32
C GLY A 140 37.96 2.57 29.46
N SER A 141 38.33 1.34 29.12
CA SER A 141 39.53 1.02 28.34
C SER A 141 39.28 1.22 26.81
N ARG A 142 39.84 2.28 26.25
CA ARG A 142 39.76 2.52 24.81
C ARG A 142 40.53 1.47 24.03
N THR A 143 41.68 1.02 24.53
CA THR A 143 42.49 -0.04 23.92
C THR A 143 41.68 -1.33 23.73
N LEU A 144 40.85 -1.68 24.70
CA LEU A 144 39.99 -2.89 24.60
C LEU A 144 38.97 -2.78 23.45
N VAL A 145 38.47 -1.56 23.21
CA VAL A 145 37.53 -1.29 22.12
C VAL A 145 38.23 -1.31 20.76
N ASP A 146 39.44 -0.72 20.69
CA ASP A 146 40.25 -0.71 19.48
C ASP A 146 40.69 -2.14 19.11
N ASP A 147 41.03 -2.96 20.12
CA ASP A 147 41.29 -4.41 19.93
C ASP A 147 40.07 -5.16 19.40
N LEU A 148 38.86 -4.89 19.92
CA LEU A 148 37.63 -5.50 19.43
C LEU A 148 37.42 -5.18 17.94
N ARG A 149 37.54 -3.90 17.57
CA ARG A 149 37.38 -3.45 16.18
C ARG A 149 38.41 -4.09 15.26
N PHE A 150 39.68 -4.11 15.68
CA PHE A 150 40.73 -4.76 14.91
C PHE A 150 40.48 -6.25 14.69
N LEU A 151 40.06 -6.97 15.73
CA LEU A 151 39.72 -8.39 15.62
C LEU A 151 38.53 -8.62 14.69
N LEU A 152 37.47 -7.78 14.78
CA LEU A 152 36.32 -7.90 13.92
C LEU A 152 36.68 -7.72 12.44
N VAL A 153 37.41 -6.66 12.10
CA VAL A 153 37.87 -6.41 10.72
C VAL A 153 38.73 -7.57 10.22
N ARG A 154 39.69 -8.04 11.01
CA ARG A 154 40.54 -9.18 10.66
C ARG A 154 39.74 -10.46 10.38
N GLU A 155 38.71 -10.76 11.17
CA GLU A 155 37.89 -11.95 10.95
C GLU A 155 36.96 -11.79 9.74
N ILE A 156 36.46 -10.57 9.45
CA ILE A 156 35.68 -10.28 8.24
C ILE A 156 36.54 -10.40 6.97
N ASP A 157 37.78 -9.92 7.01
CA ASP A 157 38.72 -10.00 5.87
C ASP A 157 39.28 -11.42 5.68
N SER A 158 39.08 -12.31 6.64
CA SER A 158 39.52 -13.69 6.53
C SER A 158 38.68 -14.50 5.53
N ASN A 159 39.23 -15.64 5.04
CA ASN A 159 38.54 -16.56 4.13
C ASN A 159 37.19 -17.11 4.65
N ARG A 160 36.76 -16.75 5.88
CA ARG A 160 35.44 -17.10 6.47
C ARG A 160 34.48 -15.93 6.48
N GLY A 161 34.94 -14.70 6.28
CA GLY A 161 34.10 -13.50 6.33
C GLY A 161 32.93 -13.49 5.33
N TRP A 162 33.14 -14.07 4.13
CA TRP A 162 32.10 -14.17 3.12
C TRP A 162 30.87 -14.99 3.59
N GLN A 163 31.07 -15.99 4.50
CA GLN A 163 29.97 -16.78 5.07
C GLN A 163 29.08 -15.90 5.96
N SER A 164 29.68 -15.04 6.77
CA SER A 164 28.94 -14.09 7.63
C SER A 164 28.18 -13.06 6.79
N ILE A 165 28.77 -12.58 5.69
CA ILE A 165 28.10 -11.65 4.76
C ILE A 165 26.96 -12.35 4.01
N ARG A 166 27.09 -13.63 3.68
CA ARG A 166 25.99 -14.42 3.10
C ARG A 166 24.84 -14.56 4.08
N ILE A 167 25.10 -14.90 5.35
CA ILE A 167 24.08 -14.94 6.41
C ILE A 167 23.38 -13.59 6.52
N PHE A 168 24.14 -12.51 6.52
CA PHE A 168 23.63 -11.14 6.52
C PHE A 168 22.65 -10.86 5.37
N LEU A 169 23.01 -11.25 4.15
CA LEU A 169 22.16 -11.09 2.97
C LEU A 169 20.89 -11.94 3.03
N GLU A 170 21.01 -13.19 3.50
CA GLU A 170 19.89 -14.11 3.66
C GLU A 170 18.89 -13.55 4.69
N GLU A 171 19.35 -13.13 5.87
CA GLU A 171 18.49 -12.49 6.90
C GLU A 171 17.86 -11.17 6.41
N TRP A 172 18.62 -10.35 5.68
CA TRP A 172 18.08 -9.13 5.09
C TRP A 172 16.95 -9.42 4.10
N GLN A 173 17.13 -10.48 3.28
CA GLN A 173 16.12 -10.92 2.32
C GLN A 173 14.90 -11.57 3.00
N GLU A 174 15.13 -12.38 4.03
CA GLU A 174 14.05 -13.02 4.80
C GLU A 174 13.19 -12.02 5.53
N ARG A 175 13.79 -11.04 6.21
CA ARG A 175 13.05 -9.95 6.87
C ARG A 175 12.20 -9.17 5.89
N ARG A 176 12.73 -8.90 4.70
CA ARG A 176 11.97 -8.24 3.64
C ARG A 176 10.79 -9.08 3.14
N ASN A 177 10.99 -10.38 2.96
CA ASN A 177 9.93 -11.30 2.52
C ASN A 177 8.88 -11.53 3.61
N GLY A 178 9.29 -11.55 4.87
CA GLY A 178 8.40 -11.76 6.02
C GLY A 178 7.52 -10.55 6.39
N GLN A 179 7.85 -9.36 5.89
CA GLN A 179 7.11 -8.11 6.13
C GLN A 179 5.97 -7.88 5.11
N GLY A 180 5.71 -8.84 4.22
CA GLY A 180 4.76 -8.67 3.13
C GLY A 180 5.34 -7.87 1.97
N ASP A 181 4.46 -7.30 1.14
CA ASP A 181 4.89 -6.50 0.00
C ASP A 181 5.59 -5.21 0.47
N PRO A 182 6.85 -4.97 0.04
CA PRO A 182 7.61 -3.79 0.46
C PRO A 182 6.98 -2.44 0.08
N ALA A 183 5.98 -2.45 -0.79
CA ALA A 183 5.23 -1.26 -1.17
C ALA A 183 3.94 -1.09 -0.35
N PHE A 184 3.73 -1.88 0.69
CA PHE A 184 2.56 -1.78 1.55
C PHE A 184 2.74 -0.66 2.60
N ILE A 185 2.07 0.48 2.41
CA ILE A 185 2.40 1.71 3.14
C ILE A 185 1.24 2.29 3.95
N LEU A 186 0.09 1.61 4.01
CA LEU A 186 -1.05 2.14 4.76
C LEU A 186 -0.69 2.38 6.24
N GLU A 187 0.03 1.46 6.86
CA GLU A 187 0.52 1.56 8.24
C GLU A 187 2.00 1.17 8.33
N PRO A 188 2.91 2.04 7.85
CA PRO A 188 4.33 1.69 7.79
C PRO A 188 4.94 1.58 9.19
N ASP A 189 5.84 0.61 9.35
CA ASP A 189 6.72 0.55 10.50
C ASP A 189 8.01 1.33 10.20
N LEU A 190 8.27 2.36 11.00
CA LEU A 190 9.40 3.29 10.81
C LEU A 190 10.77 2.64 11.04
N GLU A 191 10.80 1.43 11.62
CA GLU A 191 12.03 0.68 11.90
C GLU A 191 12.17 -0.58 11.06
N TYR A 192 11.04 -1.25 10.72
CA TYR A 192 11.10 -2.55 10.08
C TYR A 192 10.63 -2.55 8.62
N SER A 193 9.82 -1.60 8.17
CA SER A 193 9.37 -1.54 6.76
C SER A 193 10.51 -1.33 5.77
N ALA A 194 10.28 -1.68 4.50
CA ALA A 194 11.22 -1.39 3.43
C ALA A 194 11.38 0.13 3.23
N GLY A 195 12.60 0.63 3.32
CA GLY A 195 12.90 2.07 3.30
C GLY A 195 13.00 2.73 4.67
N SER A 196 12.80 1.97 5.76
CA SER A 196 12.81 2.44 7.14
C SER A 196 14.21 2.73 7.71
N LEU A 197 14.23 3.19 8.96
CA LEU A 197 15.47 3.35 9.75
C LEU A 197 16.29 2.06 9.83
N GLY A 198 15.64 0.89 9.94
CA GLY A 198 16.33 -0.39 9.95
C GLY A 198 17.01 -0.71 8.62
N GLU A 199 16.44 -0.29 7.49
CA GLU A 199 17.08 -0.47 6.18
C GLU A 199 18.26 0.51 6.00
N LEU A 200 18.15 1.75 6.48
CA LEU A 200 19.28 2.70 6.57
C LEU A 200 20.45 2.12 7.37
N ASN A 201 20.17 1.48 8.51
CA ASN A 201 21.22 0.83 9.30
C ASN A 201 21.90 -0.30 8.54
N ARG A 202 21.13 -1.11 7.80
CA ARG A 202 21.69 -2.20 6.97
C ARG A 202 22.55 -1.68 5.83
N ILE A 203 22.16 -0.55 5.20
CA ILE A 203 23.00 0.13 4.19
C ILE A 203 24.33 0.54 4.82
N ARG A 204 24.30 1.15 6.00
CA ARG A 204 25.52 1.58 6.75
C ARG A 204 26.40 0.39 7.05
N TRP A 205 25.84 -0.71 7.58
CA TRP A 205 26.60 -1.93 7.86
C TRP A 205 27.15 -2.60 6.60
N ALA A 206 26.37 -2.61 5.53
CA ALA A 206 26.83 -3.11 4.23
C ALA A 206 28.02 -2.30 3.70
N GLY A 207 27.97 -0.97 3.79
CA GLY A 207 29.09 -0.10 3.42
C GLY A 207 30.34 -0.33 4.26
N TYR A 208 30.17 -0.49 5.59
CA TYR A 208 31.26 -0.85 6.48
C TYR A 208 31.92 -2.18 6.08
N LEU A 209 31.09 -3.21 5.76
CA LEU A 209 31.57 -4.51 5.32
C LEU A 209 32.31 -4.47 3.97
N LEU A 210 31.90 -3.58 3.06
CA LEU A 210 32.51 -3.45 1.73
C LEU A 210 33.79 -2.58 1.74
N ASN A 211 33.80 -1.50 2.50
CA ASN A 211 34.83 -0.44 2.39
C ASN A 211 35.55 -0.13 3.70
N GLY A 212 35.12 -0.69 4.84
CA GLY A 212 35.70 -0.40 6.17
C GLY A 212 35.43 1.04 6.67
N GLY A 213 34.45 1.76 6.07
CA GLY A 213 34.14 3.16 6.43
C GLY A 213 33.19 3.30 7.61
N ASP A 214 33.31 4.39 8.37
CA ASP A 214 32.57 4.65 9.62
C ASP A 214 31.22 5.38 9.46
N GLY A 215 30.78 5.67 8.24
CA GLY A 215 29.55 6.44 8.03
C GLY A 215 28.99 6.40 6.61
N LEU A 216 27.76 6.91 6.43
CA LEU A 216 27.10 6.99 5.12
C LEU A 216 27.85 7.94 4.16
N SER A 217 28.46 9.01 4.69
CA SER A 217 29.20 10.01 3.91
C SER A 217 30.56 9.54 3.41
N GLU A 218 31.15 8.50 4.03
CA GLU A 218 32.47 7.98 3.69
C GLU A 218 32.42 6.77 2.73
N MET A 219 31.22 6.43 2.21
CA MET A 219 31.06 5.32 1.31
C MET A 219 31.45 5.73 -0.12
N ASP A 220 32.61 5.31 -0.59
CA ASP A 220 33.10 5.50 -1.97
C ASP A 220 32.13 4.97 -3.04
N SER A 221 31.19 4.11 -2.65
CA SER A 221 30.19 3.52 -3.53
C SER A 221 28.89 4.33 -3.69
N LEU A 222 28.72 5.42 -2.90
CA LEU A 222 27.58 6.33 -3.00
C LEU A 222 27.99 7.61 -3.72
N ASP A 223 27.14 8.05 -4.65
CA ASP A 223 27.22 9.41 -5.17
C ASP A 223 26.77 10.43 -4.09
N PRO A 224 27.26 11.68 -4.14
CA PRO A 224 26.94 12.70 -3.12
C PRO A 224 25.44 12.99 -2.96
N ASP A 225 24.67 12.86 -4.04
CA ASP A 225 23.23 13.10 -4.03
C ASP A 225 22.51 12.01 -3.24
N SER A 226 22.88 10.74 -3.45
CA SER A 226 22.37 9.61 -2.70
C SER A 226 22.72 9.68 -1.21
N SER A 227 23.95 10.07 -0.88
CA SER A 227 24.37 10.27 0.53
C SER A 227 23.51 11.35 1.22
N SER A 228 23.37 12.52 0.57
CA SER A 228 22.54 13.60 1.09
C SER A 228 21.06 13.21 1.23
N ALA A 229 20.53 12.41 0.30
CA ALA A 229 19.15 11.91 0.37
C ALA A 229 18.94 10.98 1.58
N LEU A 230 19.90 10.07 1.85
CA LEU A 230 19.85 9.17 3.00
C LEU A 230 19.91 9.92 4.33
N GLU A 231 20.78 10.95 4.45
CA GLU A 231 20.86 11.78 5.65
C GLU A 231 19.54 12.52 5.93
N LYS A 232 18.93 13.12 4.89
CA LYS A 232 17.61 13.77 4.99
C LYS A 232 16.52 12.78 5.40
N ALA A 233 16.52 11.59 4.80
CA ALA A 233 15.59 10.52 5.13
C ALA A 233 15.73 10.12 6.60
N GLU A 234 16.96 9.90 7.08
CA GLU A 234 17.22 9.53 8.47
C GLU A 234 16.66 10.57 9.45
N LEU A 235 17.00 11.84 9.24
CA LEU A 235 16.51 12.93 10.09
C LEU A 235 14.98 13.03 10.11
N PHE A 236 14.35 12.89 8.95
CA PHE A 236 12.89 12.94 8.82
C PHE A 236 12.24 11.76 9.55
N LEU A 237 12.70 10.53 9.31
CA LEU A 237 12.16 9.32 9.92
C LEU A 237 12.31 9.33 11.44
N LEU A 238 13.44 9.80 11.96
CA LEU A 238 13.66 9.99 13.40
C LEU A 238 12.66 11.00 14.00
N ARG A 239 12.38 12.10 13.30
CA ARG A 239 11.37 13.08 13.73
C ARG A 239 9.98 12.46 13.80
N VAL A 240 9.53 11.78 12.73
CA VAL A 240 8.23 11.09 12.68
C VAL A 240 8.11 10.08 13.82
N ARG A 241 9.12 9.21 14.01
CA ARG A 241 9.16 8.21 15.09
C ARG A 241 9.07 8.87 16.48
N ASN A 242 9.84 9.93 16.72
CA ASN A 242 9.85 10.59 18.01
C ASN A 242 8.49 11.23 18.34
N HIS A 243 7.81 11.84 17.36
CA HIS A 243 6.47 12.37 17.54
C HIS A 243 5.44 11.25 17.77
N LEU A 244 5.55 10.12 17.06
CA LEU A 244 4.72 8.94 17.30
C LEU A 244 4.89 8.39 18.72
N GLN A 245 6.14 8.25 19.20
CA GLN A 245 6.45 7.79 20.56
C GLN A 245 5.87 8.73 21.63
N LEU A 246 5.95 10.04 21.42
CA LEU A 246 5.34 11.01 22.35
C LEU A 246 3.82 10.91 22.37
N LEU A 247 3.20 10.75 21.20
CA LEU A 247 1.76 10.61 21.10
C LEU A 247 1.24 9.34 21.79
N ARG A 248 2.01 8.24 21.68
CA ARG A 248 1.64 6.95 22.26
C ARG A 248 2.15 6.73 23.69
N GLU A 249 3.01 7.61 24.18
CA GLU A 249 3.69 7.55 25.50
C GLU A 249 4.42 6.22 25.75
N ARG A 250 4.90 5.56 24.69
CA ARG A 250 5.62 4.28 24.72
C ARG A 250 6.54 4.14 23.52
N HIS A 251 7.42 3.13 23.59
CA HIS A 251 8.15 2.70 22.38
C HIS A 251 7.15 2.18 21.34
N GLU A 252 7.04 2.88 20.23
CA GLU A 252 6.15 2.55 19.12
C GLU A 252 6.85 2.94 17.82
N THR A 253 6.81 2.05 16.84
CA THR A 253 7.44 2.24 15.53
C THR A 253 6.45 2.11 14.39
N GLN A 254 5.31 1.43 14.62
CA GLN A 254 4.26 1.28 13.62
C GLN A 254 3.37 2.52 13.58
N LEU A 255 3.40 3.23 12.45
CA LEU A 255 2.59 4.43 12.21
C LEU A 255 1.17 4.02 11.79
N GLN A 256 0.37 3.58 12.77
CA GLN A 256 -1.01 3.16 12.58
C GLN A 256 -1.88 4.29 12.02
N TYR A 257 -2.87 3.93 11.20
CA TYR A 257 -3.77 4.84 10.50
C TYR A 257 -4.36 5.93 11.41
N GLU A 258 -4.83 5.56 12.62
CA GLU A 258 -5.42 6.51 13.57
C GLU A 258 -4.41 7.51 14.16
N ALA A 259 -3.10 7.18 14.10
CA ALA A 259 -2.05 8.07 14.60
C ALA A 259 -1.56 9.06 13.54
N GLN A 260 -1.68 8.72 12.27
CA GLN A 260 -1.08 9.47 11.15
C GLN A 260 -1.50 10.94 11.13
N GLN A 261 -2.81 11.22 11.25
CA GLN A 261 -3.33 12.60 11.29
C GLN A 261 -2.74 13.41 12.45
N GLN A 262 -2.66 12.82 13.65
CA GLN A 262 -2.16 13.53 14.83
C GLN A 262 -0.65 13.76 14.74
N VAL A 263 0.10 12.78 14.21
CA VAL A 263 1.54 12.94 13.97
C VAL A 263 1.79 14.03 12.92
N ALA A 264 1.04 14.06 11.81
CA ALA A 264 1.16 15.10 10.80
C ALA A 264 0.96 16.51 11.38
N LEU A 265 -0.11 16.70 12.15
CA LEU A 265 -0.39 17.99 12.80
C LEU A 265 0.71 18.37 13.81
N SER A 266 1.22 17.39 14.58
CA SER A 266 2.30 17.65 15.56
C SER A 266 3.63 18.01 14.91
N LEU A 267 3.86 17.58 13.67
CA LEU A 267 5.01 17.95 12.84
C LEU A 267 4.84 19.29 12.12
N GLY A 268 3.65 19.93 12.22
CA GLY A 268 3.35 21.23 11.66
C GLY A 268 2.75 21.21 10.25
N TYR A 269 2.36 20.03 9.73
CA TYR A 269 1.67 19.93 8.44
C TYR A 269 0.26 20.51 8.55
N GLN A 270 -0.22 21.12 7.48
CA GLN A 270 -1.54 21.70 7.35
C GLN A 270 -2.17 21.29 6.02
N ASP A 271 -3.50 21.31 5.98
CA ASP A 271 -4.23 21.05 4.74
C ASP A 271 -3.88 22.09 3.67
N GLN A 272 -3.70 21.67 2.41
CA GLN A 272 -3.35 22.55 1.28
C GLN A 272 -4.22 22.20 0.08
N GLY A 273 -5.14 23.06 -0.28
CA GLY A 273 -6.09 22.81 -1.35
C GLY A 273 -6.94 21.57 -1.06
N ASP A 274 -6.91 20.60 -1.96
CA ASP A 274 -7.64 19.34 -1.82
C ASP A 274 -6.86 18.26 -1.01
N PHE A 275 -5.62 18.55 -0.61
CA PHE A 275 -4.77 17.60 0.11
C PHE A 275 -4.83 17.82 1.62
N LEU A 276 -5.02 16.73 2.35
CA LEU A 276 -4.99 16.73 3.81
C LEU A 276 -3.54 16.81 4.34
N ALA A 277 -3.37 17.37 5.53
CA ALA A 277 -2.07 17.42 6.22
C ALA A 277 -1.39 16.03 6.30
N VAL A 278 -2.18 14.99 6.55
CA VAL A 278 -1.70 13.60 6.60
C VAL A 278 -1.22 13.11 5.24
N GLU A 279 -1.88 13.45 4.15
CA GLU A 279 -1.47 13.04 2.80
C GLU A 279 -0.15 13.68 2.40
N ILE A 280 0.05 14.95 2.77
CA ILE A 280 1.29 15.69 2.52
C ILE A 280 2.45 15.07 3.30
N MET A 281 2.24 14.76 4.59
CA MET A 281 3.24 14.07 5.42
C MET A 281 3.55 12.67 4.88
N MET A 282 2.53 11.89 4.52
CA MET A 282 2.71 10.53 4.01
C MET A 282 3.41 10.51 2.65
N LYS A 283 3.16 11.50 1.79
CA LYS A 283 3.91 11.68 0.54
C LYS A 283 5.40 11.93 0.79
N GLU A 284 5.74 12.78 1.77
CA GLU A 284 7.14 13.04 2.14
C GLU A 284 7.78 11.80 2.76
N LEU A 285 7.07 11.10 3.64
CA LEU A 285 7.51 9.83 4.24
C LEU A 285 7.83 8.78 3.16
N GLU A 286 6.93 8.60 2.20
CA GLU A 286 7.12 7.64 1.13
C GLU A 286 8.23 8.04 0.16
N SER A 287 8.43 9.33 -0.09
CA SER A 287 9.56 9.80 -0.87
C SER A 287 10.89 9.40 -0.22
N HIS A 288 11.00 9.55 1.09
CA HIS A 288 12.18 9.13 1.84
C HIS A 288 12.34 7.60 1.84
N PHE A 289 11.25 6.85 2.06
CA PHE A 289 11.29 5.39 1.97
C PHE A 289 11.74 4.90 0.58
N TYR A 290 11.28 5.55 -0.47
CA TYR A 290 11.65 5.19 -1.84
C TYR A 290 13.15 5.37 -2.08
N GLU A 291 13.73 6.51 -1.70
CA GLU A 291 15.17 6.76 -1.84
C GLU A 291 16.02 5.74 -1.06
N VAL A 292 15.63 5.45 0.18
CA VAL A 292 16.33 4.43 0.99
C VAL A 292 16.24 3.06 0.32
N ARG A 293 15.07 2.66 -0.20
CA ARG A 293 14.89 1.38 -0.90
C ARG A 293 15.76 1.27 -2.16
N LEU A 294 15.91 2.35 -2.93
CA LEU A 294 16.78 2.36 -4.11
C LEU A 294 18.22 2.06 -3.73
N VAL A 295 18.74 2.75 -2.72
CA VAL A 295 20.12 2.57 -2.26
C VAL A 295 20.29 1.18 -1.61
N ALA A 296 19.34 0.74 -0.79
CA ALA A 296 19.36 -0.59 -0.16
C ALA A 296 19.41 -1.72 -1.20
N ASN A 297 18.63 -1.60 -2.26
CA ASN A 297 18.67 -2.56 -3.38
C ASN A 297 20.07 -2.63 -3.99
N ARG A 298 20.71 -1.47 -4.25
CA ARG A 298 22.06 -1.40 -4.78
C ARG A 298 23.08 -2.09 -3.87
N PHE A 299 23.05 -1.78 -2.56
CA PHE A 299 24.00 -2.41 -1.60
C PHE A 299 23.82 -3.92 -1.49
N ARG A 300 22.59 -4.40 -1.47
CA ARG A 300 22.33 -5.85 -1.49
C ARG A 300 22.89 -6.53 -2.73
N GLU A 301 22.81 -5.87 -3.86
CA GLU A 301 23.37 -6.39 -5.10
C GLU A 301 24.89 -6.40 -5.06
N LEU A 302 25.53 -5.34 -4.57
CA LEU A 302 27.00 -5.28 -4.40
C LEU A 302 27.50 -6.38 -3.45
N LEU A 303 26.85 -6.57 -2.30
CA LEU A 303 27.19 -7.64 -1.37
C LEU A 303 26.99 -9.02 -2.00
N ARG A 304 25.92 -9.22 -2.76
CA ARG A 304 25.67 -10.48 -3.47
C ARG A 304 26.79 -10.78 -4.48
N GLU A 305 27.22 -9.78 -5.24
CA GLU A 305 28.34 -9.89 -6.18
C GLU A 305 29.63 -10.24 -5.45
N TRP A 306 29.87 -9.61 -4.32
CA TRP A 306 31.04 -9.90 -3.49
C TRP A 306 31.02 -11.34 -2.96
N VAL A 307 29.91 -11.82 -2.41
CA VAL A 307 29.75 -13.21 -1.94
C VAL A 307 29.95 -14.21 -3.09
N LEU A 308 29.31 -13.98 -4.24
CA LEU A 308 29.45 -14.85 -5.40
C LEU A 308 30.88 -14.88 -5.94
N SER A 309 31.63 -13.78 -5.84
CA SER A 309 33.03 -13.71 -6.24
C SER A 309 33.92 -14.52 -5.29
N ALA A 310 33.67 -14.43 -4.00
CA ALA A 310 34.40 -15.18 -2.98
C ALA A 310 34.11 -16.71 -3.02
N GLU A 311 32.89 -17.11 -3.39
CA GLU A 311 32.54 -18.54 -3.57
C GLU A 311 33.15 -19.17 -4.83
N LYS A 312 33.34 -18.35 -5.88
CA LYS A 312 33.74 -18.82 -7.23
C LYS A 312 35.17 -18.42 -7.62
N GLU A 313 36.14 -18.45 -6.70
CA GLU A 313 37.56 -18.27 -7.07
C GLU A 313 38.07 -19.23 -8.18
N LYS A 314 37.22 -20.15 -8.70
CA LYS A 314 37.59 -21.22 -9.63
C LYS A 314 36.88 -21.23 -10.99
N GLU A 315 35.86 -20.41 -11.24
CA GLU A 315 35.17 -20.37 -12.53
C GLU A 315 35.14 -18.93 -13.09
N GLU A 316 35.72 -18.74 -14.29
CA GLU A 316 35.58 -17.50 -15.03
C GLU A 316 34.09 -17.21 -15.30
N PRO A 317 33.58 -15.99 -15.02
CA PRO A 317 32.20 -15.66 -15.30
C PRO A 317 31.92 -15.78 -16.80
N THR A 318 30.89 -16.52 -17.18
CA THR A 318 30.44 -16.61 -18.57
C THR A 318 29.90 -15.24 -18.99
N THR A 319 30.74 -14.48 -19.71
CA THR A 319 30.33 -13.22 -20.34
C THR A 319 29.76 -13.49 -21.72
N ARG A 320 28.56 -13.01 -22.00
CA ARG A 320 27.90 -13.09 -23.31
C ARG A 320 27.77 -11.67 -23.88
N LYS A 321 28.55 -11.35 -24.90
CA LYS A 321 28.38 -10.09 -25.66
C LYS A 321 27.03 -10.08 -26.37
N VAL A 322 26.29 -8.98 -26.27
CA VAL A 322 24.94 -8.82 -26.82
C VAL A 322 24.85 -7.66 -27.82
N ALA A 323 25.64 -6.61 -27.61
CA ALA A 323 25.77 -5.48 -28.51
C ALA A 323 27.18 -4.82 -28.36
N PRO A 324 27.58 -3.91 -29.21
CA PRO A 324 28.81 -3.11 -29.00
C PRO A 324 28.74 -2.39 -27.65
N GLY A 325 29.77 -2.59 -26.82
CA GLY A 325 29.84 -2.00 -25.48
C GLY A 325 28.84 -2.60 -24.46
N MET A 326 28.11 -3.71 -24.78
CA MET A 326 27.17 -4.34 -23.90
C MET A 326 27.39 -5.85 -23.83
N TRP A 327 27.30 -6.42 -22.62
CA TRP A 327 27.37 -7.87 -22.38
C TRP A 327 26.48 -8.26 -21.20
N VAL A 328 26.06 -9.51 -21.18
CA VAL A 328 25.39 -10.11 -20.03
C VAL A 328 26.42 -10.88 -19.20
N GLU A 329 26.47 -10.54 -17.94
CA GLU A 329 27.27 -11.22 -16.93
C GLU A 329 26.41 -11.50 -15.71
N ARG A 330 26.42 -12.75 -15.24
CA ARG A 330 25.64 -13.18 -14.07
C ARG A 330 24.15 -12.75 -14.10
N GLY A 331 23.53 -12.79 -15.30
CA GLY A 331 22.14 -12.44 -15.50
C GLY A 331 21.83 -10.95 -15.46
N ARG A 332 22.84 -10.08 -15.66
CA ARG A 332 22.71 -8.62 -15.74
C ARG A 332 23.32 -8.07 -17.01
N LEU A 333 22.76 -6.98 -17.48
CA LEU A 333 23.28 -6.21 -18.59
C LEU A 333 24.34 -5.24 -18.09
N MET A 334 25.58 -5.51 -18.45
CA MET A 334 26.75 -4.69 -18.16
C MET A 334 27.07 -3.83 -19.38
N ILE A 335 27.72 -2.69 -19.16
CA ILE A 335 28.13 -1.78 -20.22
C ILE A 335 29.58 -1.36 -20.07
N ASP A 336 30.15 -0.93 -21.19
CA ASP A 336 31.29 -0.03 -21.25
C ASP A 336 30.75 1.37 -21.57
N SER A 337 30.65 2.22 -20.57
CA SER A 337 30.07 3.56 -20.70
C SER A 337 30.76 4.45 -21.70
N GLN A 338 32.04 4.17 -22.06
CA GLN A 338 32.79 4.91 -23.07
C GLN A 338 32.41 4.51 -24.52
N MET A 339 31.82 3.32 -24.68
CA MET A 339 31.41 2.80 -25.98
C MET A 339 29.95 3.10 -26.34
N LEU A 340 29.16 3.55 -25.37
CA LEU A 340 27.75 3.93 -25.58
C LEU A 340 27.65 5.40 -25.97
N ALA A 341 26.78 5.70 -26.93
CA ALA A 341 26.44 7.07 -27.27
C ALA A 341 25.81 7.78 -26.08
N SER A 342 26.34 8.93 -25.68
CA SER A 342 25.84 9.76 -24.57
C SER A 342 24.64 10.61 -25.03
N ASP A 343 23.65 9.99 -25.61
CA ASP A 343 22.42 10.60 -26.15
C ASP A 343 21.22 9.70 -25.95
N GLY A 344 20.07 10.10 -26.49
CA GLY A 344 18.85 9.32 -26.43
C GLY A 344 18.99 7.93 -27.07
N GLU A 345 19.75 7.77 -28.15
CA GLU A 345 19.90 6.49 -28.85
C GLU A 345 20.62 5.44 -27.97
N GLY A 346 21.62 5.87 -27.18
CA GLY A 346 22.29 5.00 -26.21
C GLY A 346 21.33 4.45 -25.16
N LEU A 347 20.42 5.29 -24.63
CA LEU A 347 19.36 4.86 -23.69
C LEU A 347 18.39 3.90 -24.36
N LEU A 348 17.93 4.21 -25.59
CA LEU A 348 17.05 3.31 -26.33
C LEU A 348 17.70 1.92 -26.49
N ALA A 349 18.96 1.87 -26.91
CA ALA A 349 19.69 0.62 -27.11
C ALA A 349 19.84 -0.17 -25.80
N LEU A 350 20.18 0.49 -24.68
CA LEU A 350 20.36 -0.15 -23.37
C LEU A 350 19.07 -0.84 -22.91
N PHE A 351 17.96 -0.09 -22.87
CA PHE A 351 16.70 -0.62 -22.35
C PHE A 351 16.05 -1.65 -23.30
N THR A 352 16.25 -1.51 -24.62
CA THR A 352 15.85 -2.53 -25.59
C THR A 352 16.56 -3.86 -25.32
N GLN A 353 17.89 -3.85 -25.10
CA GLN A 353 18.58 -5.09 -24.75
C GLN A 353 18.14 -5.66 -23.40
N ALA A 354 17.92 -4.80 -22.40
CA ALA A 354 17.46 -5.25 -21.09
C ALA A 354 16.11 -5.96 -21.17
N VAL A 355 15.13 -5.41 -21.90
CA VAL A 355 13.79 -5.99 -22.02
C VAL A 355 13.77 -7.27 -22.84
N ARG A 356 14.47 -7.30 -23.99
CA ARG A 356 14.56 -8.48 -24.87
C ARG A 356 15.21 -9.68 -24.20
N LEU A 357 16.16 -9.45 -23.30
CA LEU A 357 16.89 -10.49 -22.58
C LEU A 357 16.25 -10.85 -21.22
N ASP A 358 15.24 -10.10 -20.78
CA ASP A 358 14.62 -10.18 -19.44
C ASP A 358 15.68 -10.11 -18.32
N VAL A 359 16.66 -9.19 -18.44
CA VAL A 359 17.75 -9.03 -17.46
C VAL A 359 17.69 -7.67 -16.78
N SER A 360 18.16 -7.62 -15.53
CA SER A 360 18.34 -6.35 -14.82
C SER A 360 19.60 -5.62 -15.29
N LEU A 361 19.64 -4.30 -15.11
CA LEU A 361 20.84 -3.50 -15.36
C LEU A 361 21.90 -3.79 -14.29
N GLY A 362 23.16 -3.87 -14.69
CA GLY A 362 24.30 -3.80 -13.77
C GLY A 362 24.44 -2.41 -13.15
N ALA A 363 25.22 -2.29 -12.08
CA ALA A 363 25.35 -1.03 -11.34
C ALA A 363 25.84 0.14 -12.21
N GLU A 364 26.86 -0.08 -13.03
CA GLU A 364 27.39 0.93 -13.97
C GLU A 364 26.35 1.33 -15.01
N ALA A 365 25.65 0.37 -15.62
CA ALA A 365 24.57 0.60 -16.58
C ALA A 365 23.43 1.44 -15.99
N TYR A 366 23.05 1.15 -14.75
CA TYR A 366 22.02 1.89 -14.04
C TYR A 366 22.44 3.34 -13.77
N GLN A 367 23.65 3.57 -13.28
CA GLN A 367 24.16 4.92 -13.00
C GLN A 367 24.34 5.72 -14.28
N TRP A 368 24.87 5.09 -15.33
CA TRP A 368 24.98 5.72 -16.64
C TRP A 368 23.60 6.15 -17.15
N ALA A 369 22.60 5.25 -17.14
CA ALA A 369 21.25 5.59 -17.57
C ALA A 369 20.66 6.76 -16.75
N LYS A 370 20.85 6.76 -15.42
CA LYS A 370 20.41 7.84 -14.52
C LYS A 370 21.09 9.17 -14.89
N SER A 371 22.39 9.16 -15.19
CA SER A 371 23.12 10.37 -15.59
C SER A 371 22.67 10.94 -16.94
N GLN A 372 22.19 10.10 -17.86
CA GLN A 372 21.71 10.52 -19.18
C GLN A 372 20.23 10.97 -19.18
N ALA A 373 19.45 10.60 -18.17
CA ALA A 373 18.00 10.82 -18.11
C ALA A 373 17.60 12.31 -18.25
N HIS A 374 18.44 13.24 -17.78
CA HIS A 374 18.14 14.68 -17.85
C HIS A 374 18.14 15.27 -19.25
N GLN A 375 18.80 14.62 -20.22
CA GLN A 375 18.86 15.02 -21.63
C GLN A 375 17.85 14.27 -22.50
N PHE A 376 17.17 13.27 -21.94
CA PHE A 376 16.20 12.45 -22.64
C PHE A 376 14.79 13.07 -22.53
N PRO A 377 13.94 13.01 -23.58
CA PRO A 377 14.14 12.38 -24.88
C PRO A 377 14.90 13.23 -25.93
N GLY A 378 15.17 14.52 -25.69
CA GLY A 378 15.88 15.40 -26.62
C GLY A 378 15.20 15.45 -27.99
N ASP A 379 15.99 15.28 -29.06
CA ASP A 379 15.48 15.33 -30.43
C ASP A 379 14.52 14.18 -30.82
N LEU A 380 14.39 13.18 -29.96
CA LEU A 380 13.43 12.08 -30.16
C LEU A 380 12.00 12.45 -29.75
N GLU A 381 11.79 13.56 -29.02
CA GLU A 381 10.49 14.00 -28.56
C GLU A 381 9.49 14.16 -29.73
N GLY A 382 8.30 13.57 -29.60
CA GLY A 382 7.26 13.62 -30.60
C GLY A 382 7.51 12.79 -31.86
N THR A 383 8.55 11.96 -31.90
CA THR A 383 8.88 11.14 -33.05
C THR A 383 8.24 9.75 -33.00
N SER A 384 7.97 9.18 -34.19
CA SER A 384 7.55 7.78 -34.31
C SER A 384 8.60 6.79 -33.78
N ALA A 385 9.87 7.15 -33.86
CA ALA A 385 10.96 6.32 -33.34
C ALA A 385 10.87 6.15 -31.82
N LEU A 386 10.58 7.22 -31.07
CA LEU A 386 10.36 7.17 -29.62
C LEU A 386 9.12 6.33 -29.29
N ARG A 387 8.02 6.54 -29.99
CA ARG A 387 6.79 5.75 -29.86
C ARG A 387 7.05 4.25 -30.08
N ASP A 388 7.68 3.90 -31.19
CA ASP A 388 7.91 2.51 -31.58
C ASP A 388 8.82 1.81 -30.55
N TRP A 389 9.83 2.51 -30.04
CA TRP A 389 10.67 2.03 -28.95
C TRP A 389 9.89 1.80 -27.66
N LEU A 390 9.08 2.78 -27.24
CA LEU A 390 8.28 2.63 -26.01
C LEU A 390 7.32 1.47 -26.13
N PHE A 391 6.68 1.31 -27.29
CA PHE A 391 5.76 0.21 -27.54
C PHE A 391 6.49 -1.14 -27.60
N GLU A 392 7.73 -1.19 -28.07
CA GLU A 392 8.57 -2.38 -27.98
C GLU A 392 8.84 -2.73 -26.51
N ILE A 393 9.27 -1.76 -25.69
CA ILE A 393 9.49 -1.98 -24.24
C ILE A 393 8.21 -2.49 -23.58
N ILE A 394 7.07 -1.85 -23.79
CA ILE A 394 5.77 -2.23 -23.22
C ILE A 394 5.35 -3.63 -23.67
N ARG A 395 5.61 -4.00 -24.95
CA ARG A 395 5.23 -5.30 -25.50
C ARG A 395 6.10 -6.43 -24.97
N GLU A 396 7.39 -6.25 -24.94
CA GLU A 396 8.37 -7.27 -24.53
C GLU A 396 8.48 -7.42 -23.00
N GLU A 397 8.12 -6.39 -22.24
CA GLU A 397 8.19 -6.41 -20.76
C GLU A 397 7.41 -7.58 -20.17
N GLY A 398 8.01 -8.22 -19.17
CA GLY A 398 7.43 -9.32 -18.43
C GLY A 398 6.48 -8.86 -17.30
N SER A 399 5.74 -9.81 -16.71
CA SER A 399 4.91 -9.53 -15.53
C SER A 399 5.73 -9.12 -14.28
N ARG A 400 7.04 -9.38 -14.28
CA ARG A 400 7.98 -8.91 -13.24
C ARG A 400 8.37 -7.45 -13.38
N ILE A 401 8.06 -6.81 -14.51
CA ILE A 401 8.25 -5.39 -14.82
C ILE A 401 9.66 -4.84 -14.49
N ARG A 402 10.69 -5.63 -14.77
CA ARG A 402 12.09 -5.28 -14.41
C ARG A 402 12.59 -4.04 -15.12
N THR A 403 12.37 -3.99 -16.43
CA THR A 403 12.83 -2.87 -17.26
C THR A 403 12.05 -1.60 -16.94
N LEU A 404 10.72 -1.68 -16.73
CA LEU A 404 9.92 -0.53 -16.31
C LEU A 404 10.33 0.00 -14.93
N ARG A 405 10.66 -0.88 -13.99
CA ARG A 405 11.21 -0.46 -12.70
C ARG A 405 12.56 0.23 -12.85
N ALA A 406 13.40 -0.26 -13.76
CA ALA A 406 14.68 0.40 -14.06
C ALA A 406 14.48 1.75 -14.74
N LEU A 407 13.58 1.86 -15.72
CA LEU A 407 13.20 3.13 -16.36
C LEU A 407 12.68 4.16 -15.34
N TYR A 408 11.88 3.71 -14.38
CA TYR A 408 11.35 4.56 -13.31
C TYR A 408 12.48 4.99 -12.36
N GLY A 409 13.26 4.05 -11.85
CA GLY A 409 14.33 4.30 -10.88
C GLY A 409 15.50 5.11 -11.43
N THR A 410 15.80 5.00 -12.73
CA THR A 410 16.80 5.85 -13.43
C THR A 410 16.24 7.22 -13.83
N GLN A 411 14.98 7.50 -13.56
CA GLN A 411 14.25 8.72 -13.96
C GLN A 411 14.02 8.88 -15.47
N VAL A 412 14.38 7.91 -16.30
CA VAL A 412 14.14 7.95 -17.75
C VAL A 412 12.65 7.98 -18.05
N LEU A 413 11.82 7.20 -17.35
CA LEU A 413 10.37 7.25 -17.53
C LEU A 413 9.78 8.62 -17.12
N SER A 414 10.30 9.23 -16.05
CA SER A 414 9.88 10.57 -15.62
C SER A 414 10.43 11.70 -16.51
N ALA A 415 11.41 11.43 -17.36
CA ALA A 415 11.83 12.33 -18.41
C ALA A 415 10.88 12.28 -19.61
N LEU A 416 10.37 11.09 -19.95
CA LEU A 416 9.33 10.89 -20.99
C LEU A 416 7.96 11.46 -20.58
N VAL A 417 7.58 11.21 -19.33
CA VAL A 417 6.28 11.61 -18.75
C VAL A 417 6.54 12.40 -17.47
N PRO A 418 6.88 13.70 -17.57
CA PRO A 418 7.20 14.56 -16.42
C PRO A 418 6.11 14.62 -15.37
N GLU A 419 4.86 14.45 -15.77
CA GLU A 419 3.68 14.44 -14.92
C GLU A 419 3.73 13.32 -13.84
N LEU A 420 4.47 12.24 -14.11
CA LEU A 420 4.69 11.17 -13.13
C LEU A 420 5.49 11.65 -11.89
N ARG A 421 6.28 12.74 -12.01
CA ARG A 421 6.99 13.31 -10.86
C ARG A 421 6.05 13.91 -9.83
N GLU A 422 4.93 14.48 -10.28
CA GLU A 422 3.95 15.12 -9.41
C GLU A 422 3.18 14.11 -8.56
N VAL A 423 2.94 12.91 -9.11
CA VAL A 423 2.26 11.81 -8.44
C VAL A 423 3.24 10.81 -7.79
N HIS A 424 4.56 11.05 -7.91
CA HIS A 424 5.56 10.24 -7.25
C HIS A 424 5.36 10.28 -5.74
N ALA A 425 5.39 9.12 -5.11
CA ALA A 425 5.18 8.94 -3.65
C ALA A 425 3.84 9.49 -3.11
N LEU A 426 2.92 9.95 -3.96
CA LEU A 426 1.60 10.39 -3.53
C LEU A 426 0.83 9.22 -2.91
N VAL A 427 0.43 9.36 -1.65
CA VAL A 427 -0.34 8.38 -0.88
C VAL A 427 -1.75 8.93 -0.68
N GLN A 428 -2.77 8.13 -0.99
CA GLN A 428 -4.16 8.46 -0.66
C GLN A 428 -4.49 7.94 0.73
N HIS A 429 -5.06 8.81 1.57
CA HIS A 429 -5.43 8.45 2.94
C HIS A 429 -6.83 7.85 2.98
N ASP A 430 -6.98 6.62 2.46
CA ASP A 430 -8.21 5.82 2.54
C ASP A 430 -7.91 4.35 2.85
N ALA A 431 -8.95 3.57 3.12
CA ALA A 431 -8.81 2.18 3.56
C ALA A 431 -8.49 1.18 2.43
N PHE A 432 -8.56 1.59 1.15
CA PHE A 432 -8.45 0.70 0.01
C PHE A 432 -7.10 0.80 -0.70
N HIS A 433 -6.54 2.02 -0.80
CA HIS A 433 -5.28 2.25 -1.50
C HIS A 433 -4.08 1.91 -0.61
N LEU A 434 -3.49 0.75 -0.86
CA LEU A 434 -2.36 0.23 -0.07
C LEU A 434 -1.01 0.73 -0.59
N HIS A 435 -0.97 1.26 -1.81
CA HIS A 435 0.25 1.61 -2.52
C HIS A 435 0.26 3.08 -2.91
N PRO A 436 1.44 3.74 -2.92
CA PRO A 436 1.57 5.06 -3.51
C PRO A 436 1.28 5.00 -5.02
N VAL A 437 0.83 6.12 -5.58
CA VAL A 437 0.33 6.19 -6.97
C VAL A 437 1.34 5.63 -7.99
N HIS A 438 2.62 5.92 -7.85
CA HIS A 438 3.64 5.40 -8.77
C HIS A 438 3.78 3.88 -8.74
N GLU A 439 3.70 3.25 -7.55
CA GLU A 439 3.76 1.79 -7.43
C GLU A 439 2.44 1.16 -7.89
N HIS A 440 1.31 1.83 -7.64
CA HIS A 440 0.02 1.43 -8.14
C HIS A 440 -0.01 1.39 -9.68
N HIS A 441 0.52 2.39 -10.38
CA HIS A 441 0.69 2.39 -11.84
C HIS A 441 1.48 1.18 -12.34
N LEU A 442 2.64 0.90 -11.72
CA LEU A 442 3.49 -0.24 -12.09
C LEU A 442 2.77 -1.58 -11.86
N ARG A 443 1.98 -1.69 -10.79
CA ARG A 443 1.18 -2.88 -10.48
C ARG A 443 0.00 -3.05 -11.43
N THR A 444 -0.71 -1.98 -11.76
CA THR A 444 -1.79 -2.02 -12.77
C THR A 444 -1.26 -2.52 -14.11
N PHE A 445 -0.10 -2.02 -14.53
CA PHE A 445 0.59 -2.54 -15.72
C PHE A 445 0.93 -4.04 -15.58
N ALA A 446 1.48 -4.46 -14.45
CA ALA A 446 1.83 -5.86 -14.22
C ALA A 446 0.60 -6.78 -14.24
N GLU A 447 -0.52 -6.35 -13.66
CA GLU A 447 -1.79 -7.10 -13.70
C GLU A 447 -2.34 -7.19 -15.13
N LEU A 448 -2.27 -6.12 -15.95
CA LEU A 448 -2.59 -6.17 -17.38
C LEU A 448 -1.71 -7.19 -18.12
N LYS A 449 -0.40 -7.22 -17.83
CA LYS A 449 0.52 -8.22 -18.42
C LYS A 449 0.18 -9.65 -18.03
N LYS A 450 -0.27 -9.88 -16.78
CA LYS A 450 -0.76 -11.19 -16.33
C LYS A 450 -2.03 -11.62 -17.08
N LEU A 451 -2.99 -10.68 -17.26
CA LEU A 451 -4.16 -10.92 -18.11
C LEU A 451 -3.76 -11.31 -19.52
N PHE A 452 -2.83 -10.60 -20.14
CA PHE A 452 -2.36 -10.87 -21.52
C PHE A 452 -1.65 -12.23 -21.65
N ARG A 453 -1.15 -12.80 -20.57
CA ARG A 453 -0.50 -14.12 -20.51
C ARG A 453 -1.42 -15.25 -20.08
N GLY A 454 -2.70 -14.95 -19.81
CA GLY A 454 -3.67 -15.95 -19.38
C GLY A 454 -3.51 -16.39 -17.92
N GLU A 455 -2.72 -15.66 -17.10
CA GLU A 455 -2.52 -16.02 -15.69
C GLU A 455 -3.81 -15.89 -14.86
N HIS A 456 -4.82 -15.19 -15.39
CA HIS A 456 -6.14 -14.98 -14.75
C HIS A 456 -7.31 -15.65 -15.51
N ASP A 457 -7.06 -16.52 -16.50
CA ASP A 457 -8.11 -17.13 -17.32
C ASP A 457 -9.06 -18.01 -16.52
N ALA A 458 -8.59 -18.60 -15.40
CA ALA A 458 -9.43 -19.37 -14.50
C ALA A 458 -10.50 -18.52 -13.79
N ASP A 459 -10.15 -17.28 -13.43
CA ASP A 459 -11.06 -16.34 -12.79
C ASP A 459 -11.94 -15.60 -13.82
N PHE A 460 -11.44 -15.42 -15.05
CA PHE A 460 -12.05 -14.65 -16.12
C PHE A 460 -11.98 -15.36 -17.49
N PRO A 461 -12.80 -16.37 -17.74
CA PRO A 461 -12.74 -17.20 -18.96
C PRO A 461 -12.99 -16.40 -20.26
N GLN A 462 -13.60 -15.22 -20.20
CA GLN A 462 -13.89 -14.37 -21.36
C GLN A 462 -12.70 -13.50 -21.81
N VAL A 463 -11.66 -13.35 -20.99
CA VAL A 463 -10.51 -12.49 -21.31
C VAL A 463 -9.77 -12.90 -22.58
N PRO A 464 -9.50 -14.18 -22.87
CA PRO A 464 -8.84 -14.58 -24.11
C PRO A 464 -9.58 -14.08 -25.37
N GLU A 465 -10.91 -14.23 -25.42
CA GLU A 465 -11.74 -13.72 -26.52
C GLU A 465 -11.67 -12.19 -26.65
N TRP A 466 -11.68 -11.47 -25.52
CA TRP A 466 -11.55 -10.02 -25.53
C TRP A 466 -10.20 -9.59 -26.08
N LEU A 467 -9.12 -10.25 -25.67
CA LEU A 467 -7.75 -9.94 -26.11
C LEU A 467 -7.52 -10.20 -27.59
N GLU A 468 -8.18 -11.21 -28.18
CA GLU A 468 -8.12 -11.44 -29.61
C GLU A 468 -8.79 -10.33 -30.43
N SER A 469 -9.84 -9.72 -29.90
CA SER A 469 -10.61 -8.67 -30.55
C SER A 469 -10.08 -7.25 -30.35
N ILE A 470 -9.17 -7.04 -29.36
CA ILE A 470 -8.58 -5.74 -29.06
C ILE A 470 -7.40 -5.49 -29.99
N ARG A 471 -7.42 -4.32 -30.66
CA ARG A 471 -6.28 -3.69 -31.30
C ARG A 471 -5.57 -2.80 -30.28
N ASP A 472 -4.50 -2.15 -30.62
CA ASP A 472 -3.84 -1.10 -29.83
C ASP A 472 -3.61 -1.51 -28.34
N LYS A 473 -3.15 -2.75 -28.12
CA LYS A 473 -2.88 -3.32 -26.77
C LYS A 473 -1.85 -2.51 -26.01
N GLU A 474 -0.89 -1.92 -26.71
CA GLU A 474 0.15 -1.06 -26.16
C GLU A 474 -0.44 0.22 -25.56
N VAL A 475 -1.49 0.78 -26.16
CA VAL A 475 -2.19 1.95 -25.61
C VAL A 475 -2.91 1.61 -24.32
N LEU A 476 -3.51 0.41 -24.20
CA LEU A 476 -4.12 -0.05 -22.95
C LEU A 476 -3.07 -0.22 -21.86
N LEU A 477 -1.91 -0.79 -22.17
CA LEU A 477 -0.80 -0.95 -21.23
C LEU A 477 -0.23 0.41 -20.81
N LEU A 478 -0.11 1.36 -21.74
CA LEU A 478 0.32 2.73 -21.44
C LEU A 478 -0.71 3.44 -20.56
N ALA A 479 -2.02 3.25 -20.83
CA ALA A 479 -3.07 3.77 -19.94
C ALA A 479 -2.89 3.26 -18.51
N GLY A 480 -2.61 1.96 -18.32
CA GLY A 480 -2.33 1.39 -17.00
C GLY A 480 -1.14 2.05 -16.28
N LEU A 481 -0.14 2.54 -17.01
CA LEU A 481 1.01 3.23 -16.44
C LEU A 481 0.75 4.69 -16.02
N ILE A 482 -0.33 5.33 -16.55
CA ILE A 482 -0.55 6.77 -16.35
C ILE A 482 -1.97 7.14 -15.93
N HIS A 483 -2.89 6.15 -15.71
CA HIS A 483 -4.32 6.42 -15.52
C HIS A 483 -4.61 7.42 -14.38
N ASP A 484 -3.80 7.43 -13.36
CA ASP A 484 -3.94 8.26 -12.17
C ASP A 484 -3.03 9.50 -12.16
N VAL A 485 -2.41 9.84 -13.29
CA VAL A 485 -1.51 11.00 -13.38
C VAL A 485 -2.19 12.32 -12.99
N GLY A 486 -3.49 12.42 -13.17
CA GLY A 486 -4.29 13.57 -12.76
C GLY A 486 -4.49 13.71 -11.24
N LYS A 487 -4.09 12.75 -10.40
CA LYS A 487 -4.22 12.82 -8.93
C LYS A 487 -3.37 13.92 -8.30
N SER A 488 -2.36 14.44 -9.01
CA SER A 488 -1.57 15.60 -8.58
C SER A 488 -2.41 16.85 -8.28
N GLY A 489 -3.57 17.00 -8.92
CA GLY A 489 -4.48 18.14 -8.72
C GLY A 489 -5.71 17.83 -7.84
N GLY A 490 -5.75 16.71 -7.11
CA GLY A 490 -6.86 16.36 -6.21
C GLY A 490 -8.11 15.85 -6.92
N ARG A 491 -9.29 16.32 -6.51
CA ARG A 491 -10.58 15.86 -7.06
C ARG A 491 -10.71 16.05 -8.57
N GLY A 492 -11.46 15.16 -9.24
CA GLY A 492 -11.63 15.18 -10.70
C GLY A 492 -10.41 14.68 -11.46
N HIS A 493 -9.58 13.83 -10.83
CA HIS A 493 -8.34 13.31 -11.39
C HIS A 493 -8.51 12.62 -12.74
N ALA A 494 -9.60 11.87 -12.95
CA ALA A 494 -9.81 11.11 -14.19
C ALA A 494 -9.96 12.04 -15.40
N SER A 495 -10.81 13.09 -15.30
CA SER A 495 -10.97 14.08 -16.39
C SER A 495 -9.66 14.82 -16.67
N ARG A 496 -8.99 15.30 -15.63
CA ARG A 496 -7.70 15.99 -15.74
C ARG A 496 -6.62 15.07 -16.32
N GLY A 497 -6.56 13.82 -15.88
CA GLY A 497 -5.67 12.81 -16.43
C GLY A 497 -5.89 12.56 -17.92
N GLY A 498 -7.15 12.55 -18.37
CA GLY A 498 -7.51 12.47 -19.77
C GLY A 498 -6.96 13.64 -20.61
N GLU A 499 -7.06 14.87 -20.09
CA GLU A 499 -6.48 16.06 -20.74
C GLU A 499 -4.93 15.98 -20.78
N MET A 500 -4.31 15.60 -19.67
CA MET A 500 -2.86 15.41 -19.59
C MET A 500 -2.37 14.31 -20.54
N SER A 501 -3.15 13.26 -20.75
CA SER A 501 -2.81 12.15 -21.64
C SER A 501 -2.67 12.55 -23.10
N VAL A 502 -3.37 13.60 -23.54
CA VAL A 502 -3.21 14.15 -24.91
C VAL A 502 -1.80 14.77 -25.05
N LEU A 503 -1.37 15.57 -24.07
CA LEU A 503 -0.05 16.18 -24.07
C LEU A 503 1.08 15.15 -23.94
N ILE A 504 0.86 14.13 -23.12
CA ILE A 504 1.76 12.97 -23.00
C ILE A 504 1.86 12.26 -24.34
N GLY A 505 0.74 12.01 -25.00
CA GLY A 505 0.69 11.37 -26.31
C GLY A 505 1.41 12.16 -27.43
N ASP A 506 1.27 13.48 -27.42
CA ASP A 506 2.03 14.36 -28.35
C ASP A 506 3.53 14.22 -28.13
N ARG A 507 3.98 14.26 -26.89
CA ARG A 507 5.40 14.11 -26.52
C ARG A 507 5.95 12.73 -26.88
N LEU A 508 5.15 11.70 -26.75
CA LEU A 508 5.52 10.33 -27.10
C LEU A 508 5.40 10.01 -28.60
N GLY A 509 4.91 10.93 -29.42
CA GLY A 509 4.74 10.73 -30.88
C GLY A 509 3.58 9.80 -31.25
N LEU A 510 2.54 9.69 -30.40
CA LEU A 510 1.36 8.88 -30.71
C LEU A 510 0.53 9.45 -31.85
N SER A 511 -0.10 8.58 -32.65
CA SER A 511 -1.06 8.98 -33.67
C SER A 511 -2.31 9.64 -33.05
N THR A 512 -3.11 10.32 -33.85
CA THR A 512 -4.35 10.95 -33.38
C THR A 512 -5.29 9.93 -32.76
N GLU A 513 -5.45 8.76 -33.38
CA GLU A 513 -6.32 7.69 -32.93
C GLU A 513 -5.81 7.10 -31.60
N GLU A 514 -4.50 6.91 -31.47
CA GLU A 514 -3.87 6.44 -30.22
C GLU A 514 -4.04 7.44 -29.08
N LYS A 515 -3.89 8.75 -29.34
CA LYS A 515 -4.11 9.81 -28.35
C LYS A 515 -5.55 9.89 -27.87
N GLU A 516 -6.52 9.81 -28.81
CA GLU A 516 -7.95 9.78 -28.48
C GLU A 516 -8.30 8.55 -27.63
N LEU A 517 -7.74 7.39 -27.97
CA LEU A 517 -7.96 6.16 -27.21
C LEU A 517 -7.32 6.24 -25.83
N LEU A 518 -6.07 6.72 -25.71
CA LEU A 518 -5.37 6.90 -24.47
C LEU A 518 -6.13 7.86 -23.53
N SER A 519 -6.52 9.03 -24.06
CA SER A 519 -7.29 10.02 -23.32
C SER A 519 -8.63 9.47 -22.85
N PHE A 520 -9.33 8.71 -23.73
CA PHE A 520 -10.57 8.04 -23.37
C PHE A 520 -10.39 7.04 -22.22
N LEU A 521 -9.38 6.17 -22.28
CA LEU A 521 -9.12 5.16 -21.26
C LEU A 521 -8.80 5.82 -19.91
N VAL A 522 -7.93 6.83 -19.88
CA VAL A 522 -7.54 7.55 -18.67
C VAL A 522 -8.71 8.35 -18.10
N ALA A 523 -9.47 9.08 -18.93
CA ALA A 523 -10.59 9.88 -18.45
C ALA A 523 -11.75 9.05 -17.89
N ASN A 524 -11.89 7.80 -18.31
CA ASN A 524 -13.02 6.94 -17.97
C ASN A 524 -12.66 5.68 -17.18
N HIS A 525 -11.42 5.56 -16.66
CA HIS A 525 -10.98 4.35 -15.98
C HIS A 525 -11.86 3.96 -14.77
N VAL A 526 -12.48 4.92 -14.09
CA VAL A 526 -13.40 4.69 -12.97
C VAL A 526 -14.87 4.53 -13.39
N LEU A 527 -15.21 4.65 -14.69
CA LEU A 527 -16.59 4.72 -15.15
C LEU A 527 -17.38 3.45 -14.78
N LEU A 528 -16.82 2.28 -15.02
CA LEU A 528 -17.51 1.01 -14.73
C LEU A 528 -17.60 0.75 -13.23
N THR A 529 -16.52 0.99 -12.49
CA THR A 529 -16.46 0.77 -11.04
C THR A 529 -17.38 1.71 -10.27
N ASP A 530 -17.36 3.00 -10.59
CA ASP A 530 -18.21 3.99 -9.95
C ASP A 530 -19.70 3.77 -10.19
N ASN A 531 -20.08 3.39 -11.41
CA ASN A 531 -21.49 3.12 -11.71
C ASN A 531 -21.96 1.80 -11.11
N ALA A 532 -21.13 0.74 -11.14
CA ALA A 532 -21.46 -0.52 -10.50
C ALA A 532 -21.58 -0.40 -8.96
N ALA A 533 -20.75 0.43 -8.32
CA ALA A 533 -20.75 0.60 -6.86
C ALA A 533 -21.90 1.50 -6.35
N ARG A 534 -22.32 2.49 -7.11
CA ARG A 534 -23.17 3.57 -6.62
C ARG A 534 -24.56 3.62 -7.23
N ARG A 535 -24.81 2.87 -8.29
CA ARG A 535 -26.05 2.96 -9.04
C ARG A 535 -26.70 1.59 -9.23
N ASP A 536 -27.96 1.62 -9.55
CA ASP A 536 -28.69 0.44 -9.98
C ASP A 536 -28.28 0.12 -11.43
N ILE A 537 -27.79 -1.10 -11.64
CA ILE A 537 -27.35 -1.57 -12.97
C ILE A 537 -28.48 -1.67 -13.99
N ASP A 538 -29.74 -1.68 -13.53
CA ASP A 538 -30.93 -1.68 -14.39
C ASP A 538 -31.37 -0.25 -14.76
N ASP A 539 -30.65 0.81 -14.30
CA ASP A 539 -30.97 2.20 -14.63
C ASP A 539 -30.69 2.50 -16.11
N GLU A 540 -31.77 2.61 -16.87
CA GLU A 540 -31.78 2.86 -18.30
C GLU A 540 -30.99 4.10 -18.70
N GLN A 541 -31.11 5.21 -17.94
CA GLN A 541 -30.40 6.45 -18.22
C GLN A 541 -28.89 6.31 -17.97
N MET A 542 -28.53 5.61 -16.90
CA MET A 542 -27.13 5.32 -16.59
C MET A 542 -26.52 4.42 -17.67
N LEU A 543 -27.22 3.36 -18.08
CA LEU A 543 -26.74 2.46 -19.12
C LEU A 543 -26.59 3.17 -20.47
N GLN A 544 -27.53 4.05 -20.83
CA GLN A 544 -27.43 4.87 -22.01
C GLN A 544 -26.27 5.85 -21.97
N HIS A 545 -26.07 6.48 -20.81
CA HIS A 545 -24.92 7.35 -20.59
C HIS A 545 -23.60 6.57 -20.76
N CYS A 546 -23.45 5.43 -20.11
CA CYS A 546 -22.27 4.58 -20.26
C CYS A 546 -22.03 4.17 -21.71
N ALA A 547 -23.07 3.70 -22.41
CA ALA A 547 -22.94 3.31 -23.82
C ALA A 547 -22.56 4.49 -24.73
N SER A 548 -23.12 5.68 -24.49
CA SER A 548 -22.81 6.89 -25.26
C SER A 548 -21.37 7.38 -25.03
N VAL A 549 -20.87 7.33 -23.80
CA VAL A 549 -19.49 7.71 -23.45
C VAL A 549 -18.50 6.71 -24.03
N ILE A 550 -18.76 5.42 -23.89
CA ILE A 550 -17.87 4.34 -24.35
C ILE A 550 -17.84 4.25 -25.88
N GLY A 551 -18.97 4.31 -26.54
CA GLY A 551 -19.13 4.45 -27.98
C GLY A 551 -18.74 3.23 -28.83
N SER A 552 -17.99 2.24 -28.31
CA SER A 552 -17.63 1.04 -29.04
C SER A 552 -17.37 -0.17 -28.16
N VAL A 553 -17.60 -1.37 -28.71
CA VAL A 553 -17.34 -2.65 -28.04
C VAL A 553 -15.84 -2.80 -27.69
N GLN A 554 -14.92 -2.35 -28.51
CA GLN A 554 -13.49 -2.38 -28.27
C GLN A 554 -13.14 -1.55 -27.03
N ARG A 555 -13.62 -0.30 -26.94
CA ARG A 555 -13.41 0.59 -25.77
C ARG A 555 -13.99 -0.01 -24.50
N LEU A 556 -15.17 -0.63 -24.58
CA LEU A 556 -15.78 -1.31 -23.43
C LEU A 556 -14.91 -2.45 -22.91
N LYS A 557 -14.41 -3.33 -23.80
CA LYS A 557 -13.51 -4.42 -23.42
C LYS A 557 -12.22 -3.91 -22.79
N MET A 558 -11.61 -2.86 -23.36
CA MET A 558 -10.41 -2.25 -22.83
C MET A 558 -10.63 -1.63 -21.44
N LEU A 559 -11.74 -0.93 -21.23
CA LEU A 559 -12.10 -0.39 -19.91
C LEU A 559 -12.33 -1.50 -18.89
N ALA A 560 -12.98 -2.59 -19.26
CA ALA A 560 -13.21 -3.71 -18.35
C ALA A 560 -11.90 -4.37 -17.92
N LEU A 561 -10.95 -4.59 -18.85
CA LEU A 561 -9.63 -5.12 -18.56
C LEU A 561 -8.82 -4.15 -17.69
N HIS A 562 -8.90 -2.84 -17.96
CA HIS A 562 -8.25 -1.81 -17.16
C HIS A 562 -8.80 -1.79 -15.73
N SER A 563 -10.13 -1.73 -15.56
CA SER A 563 -10.78 -1.72 -14.25
C SER A 563 -10.44 -2.96 -13.41
N PHE A 564 -10.37 -4.14 -14.06
CA PHE A 564 -9.91 -5.36 -13.42
C PHE A 564 -8.48 -5.22 -12.87
N ALA A 565 -7.56 -4.79 -13.72
CA ALA A 565 -6.15 -4.67 -13.35
C ALA A 565 -5.91 -3.61 -12.27
N ASP A 566 -6.60 -2.48 -12.37
CA ASP A 566 -6.58 -1.38 -11.42
C ASP A 566 -7.02 -1.82 -10.01
N LEU A 567 -8.15 -2.50 -9.90
CA LEU A 567 -8.67 -2.98 -8.62
C LEU A 567 -7.79 -4.07 -7.99
N ARG A 568 -7.22 -4.97 -8.79
CA ARG A 568 -6.25 -5.93 -8.27
C ARG A 568 -4.97 -5.26 -7.79
N ALA A 569 -4.53 -4.22 -8.48
CA ALA A 569 -3.36 -3.44 -8.11
C ALA A 569 -3.58 -2.58 -6.85
N THR A 570 -4.82 -2.18 -6.58
CA THR A 570 -5.19 -1.38 -5.39
C THR A 570 -4.98 -2.18 -4.10
N GLY A 571 -5.35 -3.47 -4.08
CA GLY A 571 -5.09 -4.35 -2.94
C GLY A 571 -6.13 -5.46 -2.74
N PRO A 572 -5.87 -6.42 -1.84
CA PRO A 572 -6.76 -7.56 -1.60
C PRO A 572 -8.18 -7.17 -1.19
N GLN A 573 -8.32 -6.15 -0.31
CA GLN A 573 -9.64 -5.69 0.14
C GLN A 573 -10.45 -5.02 -0.98
N ALA A 574 -9.79 -4.25 -1.84
CA ALA A 574 -10.42 -3.67 -3.02
C ALA A 574 -10.88 -4.77 -3.98
N TRP A 575 -10.06 -5.83 -4.12
CA TRP A 575 -10.40 -6.99 -4.93
C TRP A 575 -11.57 -7.81 -4.38
N GLU A 576 -11.60 -8.08 -3.06
CA GLU A 576 -12.73 -8.75 -2.40
C GLU A 576 -14.02 -7.94 -2.58
N TYR A 577 -13.96 -6.62 -2.37
CA TYR A 577 -15.09 -5.73 -2.60
C TYR A 577 -15.57 -5.75 -4.06
N TRP A 578 -14.63 -5.81 -5.02
CA TRP A 578 -14.96 -5.87 -6.44
C TRP A 578 -15.68 -7.16 -6.84
N GLN A 579 -15.35 -8.31 -6.24
CA GLN A 579 -16.03 -9.58 -6.49
C GLN A 579 -17.53 -9.51 -6.11
N ASP A 580 -17.88 -8.65 -5.19
CA ASP A 580 -19.27 -8.40 -4.78
C ASP A 580 -19.98 -7.35 -5.69
N LEU A 581 -19.25 -6.63 -6.55
CA LEU A 581 -19.83 -5.62 -7.43
C LEU A 581 -20.36 -6.23 -8.74
N PRO A 582 -21.50 -5.76 -9.23
CA PRO A 582 -22.09 -6.24 -10.47
C PRO A 582 -21.42 -5.66 -11.74
N ILE A 583 -20.08 -5.56 -11.75
CA ILE A 583 -19.35 -4.96 -12.91
C ILE A 583 -19.51 -5.78 -14.17
N LEU A 584 -19.48 -7.11 -14.06
CA LEU A 584 -19.69 -7.98 -15.21
C LEU A 584 -21.13 -7.91 -15.74
N GLU A 585 -22.11 -7.75 -14.84
CA GLU A 585 -23.51 -7.54 -15.22
C GLU A 585 -23.63 -6.18 -15.95
N LEU A 586 -23.05 -5.12 -15.39
CA LEU A 586 -23.00 -3.80 -16.04
C LEU A 586 -22.34 -3.87 -17.43
N TYR A 587 -21.19 -4.58 -17.51
CA TYR A 587 -20.51 -4.82 -18.79
C TYR A 587 -21.45 -5.46 -19.81
N GLN A 588 -22.18 -6.52 -19.46
CA GLN A 588 -23.11 -7.22 -20.34
C GLN A 588 -24.28 -6.31 -20.79
N CYS A 589 -24.82 -5.51 -19.87
CA CYS A 589 -25.89 -4.56 -20.19
C CYS A 589 -25.43 -3.49 -21.19
N VAL A 590 -24.23 -2.94 -20.98
CA VAL A 590 -23.64 -1.93 -21.88
C VAL A 590 -23.26 -2.56 -23.22
N LEU A 591 -22.69 -3.78 -23.23
CA LEU A 591 -22.35 -4.52 -24.43
C LEU A 591 -23.59 -4.72 -25.32
N HIS A 592 -24.69 -5.21 -24.74
CA HIS A 592 -25.92 -5.42 -25.43
C HIS A 592 -26.45 -4.16 -26.15
N ARG A 593 -26.29 -2.98 -25.51
CA ARG A 593 -26.66 -1.70 -26.10
C ARG A 593 -25.75 -1.28 -27.24
N LEU A 594 -24.44 -1.46 -27.07
CA LEU A 594 -23.47 -1.13 -28.12
C LEU A 594 -23.65 -2.01 -29.37
N GLU A 595 -24.08 -3.27 -29.20
CA GLU A 595 -24.30 -4.21 -30.33
C GLU A 595 -25.64 -4.05 -30.98
N LYS A 596 -26.71 -3.81 -30.21
CA LYS A 596 -28.09 -3.79 -30.73
C LYS A 596 -28.68 -2.39 -30.90
N GLY A 597 -27.98 -1.36 -30.37
CA GLY A 597 -28.51 0.00 -30.35
C GLY A 597 -29.54 0.21 -29.22
N ASP A 598 -30.06 1.44 -29.10
CA ASP A 598 -31.15 1.73 -28.20
C ASP A 598 -32.37 0.84 -28.56
N PRO A 599 -33.01 0.20 -27.55
CA PRO A 599 -34.24 -0.48 -27.79
C PRO A 599 -35.20 0.54 -28.44
N ASP A 600 -35.64 0.24 -29.65
CA ASP A 600 -36.59 1.08 -30.39
C ASP A 600 -37.73 1.45 -29.43
N ALA A 601 -38.04 2.75 -29.29
CA ALA A 601 -39.16 3.20 -28.47
C ALA A 601 -40.45 2.42 -28.73
N ARG A 602 -40.59 1.86 -29.94
CA ARG A 602 -41.64 0.91 -30.30
C ARG A 602 -41.55 -0.43 -29.57
N ALA A 603 -40.33 -0.96 -29.35
CA ALA A 603 -40.14 -2.23 -28.63
C ALA A 603 -40.42 -2.05 -27.13
N VAL A 604 -40.04 -0.93 -26.52
CA VAL A 604 -40.38 -0.56 -25.15
C VAL A 604 -41.89 -0.40 -24.99
N ALA A 605 -42.53 0.32 -25.91
CA ALA A 605 -43.98 0.49 -25.88
C ALA A 605 -44.73 -0.85 -26.10
N ALA A 606 -44.23 -1.73 -27.00
CA ALA A 606 -44.79 -3.05 -27.19
C ALA A 606 -44.66 -3.95 -25.95
N ARG A 607 -43.51 -3.89 -25.24
CA ARG A 607 -43.31 -4.62 -23.97
C ARG A 607 -44.26 -4.13 -22.89
N LEU A 608 -44.39 -2.81 -22.70
CA LEU A 608 -45.32 -2.23 -21.72
C LEU A 608 -46.79 -2.62 -22.02
N LEU A 609 -47.18 -2.64 -23.29
CA LEU A 609 -48.51 -3.09 -23.70
C LEU A 609 -48.72 -4.59 -23.47
N SER A 610 -47.71 -5.43 -23.70
CA SER A 610 -47.77 -6.87 -23.42
C SER A 610 -47.87 -7.09 -21.89
N LEU A 611 -47.01 -6.45 -21.09
CA LEU A 611 -47.04 -6.53 -19.65
C LEU A 611 -48.40 -6.12 -19.07
N LYS A 612 -48.96 -5.01 -19.56
CA LYS A 612 -50.27 -4.51 -19.14
C LYS A 612 -51.40 -5.48 -19.48
N ARG A 613 -51.35 -6.09 -20.68
CA ARG A 613 -52.30 -7.12 -21.11
C ARG A 613 -52.24 -8.35 -20.21
N GLU A 614 -51.03 -8.89 -19.97
CA GLU A 614 -50.81 -10.08 -19.15
C GLU A 614 -51.24 -9.87 -17.69
N VAL A 615 -50.91 -8.71 -17.10
CA VAL A 615 -51.40 -8.32 -15.77
C VAL A 615 -52.91 -8.18 -15.74
N GLY A 616 -53.52 -7.59 -16.79
CA GLY A 616 -54.97 -7.48 -16.90
C GLY A 616 -55.69 -8.83 -17.01
N GLU A 617 -55.08 -9.84 -17.68
CA GLU A 617 -55.57 -11.20 -17.73
C GLU A 617 -55.48 -11.85 -16.30
N LEU A 618 -54.42 -11.66 -15.55
CA LEU A 618 -54.20 -12.21 -14.22
C LEU A 618 -55.08 -11.55 -13.14
N LEU A 619 -55.49 -10.29 -13.34
CA LEU A 619 -56.33 -9.53 -12.38
C LEU A 619 -57.75 -9.31 -12.89
N SER A 620 -58.20 -10.05 -13.92
CA SER A 620 -59.50 -9.87 -14.56
C SER A 620 -60.71 -9.89 -13.61
N ASP A 621 -60.61 -10.68 -12.52
CA ASP A 621 -61.65 -10.81 -11.49
C ASP A 621 -61.46 -9.81 -10.30
N GLU A 622 -60.30 -9.14 -10.23
CA GLU A 622 -59.94 -8.28 -9.11
C GLU A 622 -59.92 -6.80 -9.48
N MET A 623 -59.87 -6.45 -10.77
CA MET A 623 -59.62 -5.08 -11.24
C MET A 623 -60.31 -4.78 -12.58
N THR A 624 -60.95 -3.62 -12.70
CA THR A 624 -61.50 -3.13 -13.97
C THR A 624 -60.38 -2.58 -14.87
N LYS A 625 -60.68 -2.43 -16.17
CA LYS A 625 -59.71 -1.88 -17.12
C LYS A 625 -59.24 -0.46 -16.78
N ASP A 626 -60.15 0.39 -16.31
CA ASP A 626 -59.84 1.78 -15.92
C ASP A 626 -58.94 1.83 -14.67
N GLU A 627 -59.16 0.92 -13.71
CA GLU A 627 -58.31 0.77 -12.53
C GLU A 627 -56.92 0.25 -12.90
N LEU A 628 -56.83 -0.67 -13.85
CA LEU A 628 -55.55 -1.17 -14.39
C LEU A 628 -54.78 -0.02 -15.06
N ASP A 629 -55.44 0.79 -15.88
CA ASP A 629 -54.85 1.91 -16.55
C ASP A 629 -54.30 2.93 -15.51
N HIS A 630 -55.10 3.24 -14.53
CA HIS A 630 -54.67 4.12 -13.45
C HIS A 630 -53.51 3.54 -12.59
N HIS A 631 -53.55 2.23 -12.31
CA HIS A 631 -52.49 1.55 -11.59
C HIS A 631 -51.15 1.63 -12.31
N PHE A 632 -51.12 1.36 -13.65
CA PHE A 632 -49.92 1.47 -14.43
C PHE A 632 -49.39 2.90 -14.58
N GLU A 633 -50.26 3.92 -14.56
CA GLU A 633 -49.86 5.34 -14.55
C GLU A 633 -49.15 5.74 -13.25
N GLN A 634 -49.47 5.08 -12.11
CA GLN A 634 -48.86 5.35 -10.81
C GLN A 634 -47.47 4.67 -10.67
N LEU A 635 -47.23 3.57 -11.40
CA LEU A 635 -45.98 2.82 -11.31
C LEU A 635 -44.82 3.55 -11.98
N PRO A 636 -43.61 3.53 -11.40
CA PRO A 636 -42.42 4.10 -12.05
C PRO A 636 -42.12 3.37 -13.37
N SER A 637 -41.77 4.10 -14.40
CA SER A 637 -41.44 3.52 -15.72
C SER A 637 -40.30 2.51 -15.62
N ARG A 638 -39.32 2.81 -14.76
CA ARG A 638 -38.17 1.94 -14.45
C ARG A 638 -38.60 0.57 -13.90
N TYR A 639 -39.59 0.54 -13.00
CA TYR A 639 -40.12 -0.71 -12.46
C TYR A 639 -40.83 -1.52 -13.56
N LEU A 640 -41.68 -0.87 -14.35
CA LEU A 640 -42.43 -1.52 -15.42
C LEU A 640 -41.55 -2.15 -16.51
N LEU A 641 -40.35 -1.62 -16.75
CA LEU A 641 -39.43 -2.16 -17.74
C LEU A 641 -38.75 -3.46 -17.27
N SER A 642 -38.57 -3.65 -15.98
CA SER A 642 -37.89 -4.81 -15.40
C SER A 642 -38.85 -5.82 -14.74
N ALA A 643 -40.09 -5.43 -14.45
CA ALA A 643 -41.05 -6.27 -13.73
C ALA A 643 -41.61 -7.41 -14.56
N THR A 644 -41.88 -8.53 -13.91
CA THR A 644 -42.71 -9.61 -14.46
C THR A 644 -44.19 -9.35 -14.20
N PRO A 645 -45.13 -9.98 -14.95
CA PRO A 645 -46.55 -9.86 -14.67
C PRO A 645 -46.93 -10.26 -13.25
N GLU A 646 -46.28 -11.31 -12.71
CA GLU A 646 -46.50 -11.82 -11.35
C GLU A 646 -46.03 -10.81 -10.28
N GLU A 647 -44.92 -10.15 -10.50
CA GLU A 647 -44.40 -9.10 -9.59
C GLU A 647 -45.39 -7.92 -9.53
N VAL A 648 -45.95 -7.48 -10.64
CA VAL A 648 -46.94 -6.40 -10.70
C VAL A 648 -48.23 -6.82 -9.99
N VAL A 649 -48.68 -8.03 -10.18
CA VAL A 649 -49.88 -8.60 -9.53
C VAL A 649 -49.69 -8.68 -8.00
N ASN A 650 -48.55 -9.21 -7.55
CA ASN A 650 -48.23 -9.30 -6.14
C ASN A 650 -48.15 -7.92 -5.49
N GLN A 651 -47.52 -6.95 -6.20
CA GLN A 651 -47.43 -5.58 -5.75
C GLN A 651 -48.82 -4.93 -5.61
N TYR A 652 -49.75 -5.16 -6.53
CA TYR A 652 -51.10 -4.66 -6.41
C TYR A 652 -51.87 -5.27 -5.22
N ARG A 653 -51.76 -6.58 -5.03
CA ARG A 653 -52.42 -7.27 -3.90
C ARG A 653 -51.88 -6.78 -2.54
N LEU A 654 -50.58 -6.50 -2.45
CA LEU A 654 -49.99 -5.91 -1.25
C LEU A 654 -50.49 -4.47 -1.02
N GLU A 655 -50.72 -3.70 -2.07
CA GLU A 655 -51.27 -2.34 -1.97
C GLU A 655 -52.70 -2.34 -1.45
N CYS A 656 -53.53 -3.26 -1.90
CA CYS A 656 -54.87 -3.44 -1.38
C CYS A 656 -54.91 -3.76 0.15
N GLN A 657 -53.90 -4.47 0.64
CA GLN A 657 -53.78 -4.74 2.08
C GLN A 657 -53.42 -3.49 2.89
N LEU A 658 -52.74 -2.50 2.28
CA LEU A 658 -52.36 -1.22 2.93
C LEU A 658 -53.57 -0.32 3.28
N GLU A 659 -54.76 -0.60 2.78
CA GLU A 659 -55.96 0.15 3.21
C GLU A 659 -56.31 -0.06 4.67
N LYS A 660 -55.87 -1.19 5.25
CA LYS A 660 -56.19 -1.63 6.63
C LYS A 660 -54.95 -1.74 7.55
N ALA A 661 -53.74 -1.51 7.02
CA ALA A 661 -52.46 -1.67 7.71
C ALA A 661 -51.47 -0.55 7.42
N VAL A 662 -50.51 -0.33 8.32
CA VAL A 662 -49.40 0.64 8.12
C VAL A 662 -48.35 0.08 7.20
N LEU A 663 -48.22 -1.25 7.17
CA LEU A 663 -47.25 -2.02 6.41
C LEU A 663 -47.92 -3.27 5.84
N SER A 664 -47.75 -3.60 4.59
CA SER A 664 -48.02 -4.90 4.01
C SER A 664 -46.75 -5.57 3.55
N TRP A 665 -46.73 -6.90 3.59
CA TRP A 665 -45.52 -7.65 3.28
C TRP A 665 -45.80 -9.04 2.76
N GLN A 666 -44.85 -9.58 1.99
CA GLN A 666 -44.84 -10.93 1.47
C GLN A 666 -43.43 -11.48 1.52
N VAL A 667 -43.28 -12.76 1.82
CA VAL A 667 -42.00 -13.47 1.81
C VAL A 667 -42.09 -14.71 0.94
N GLU A 668 -41.12 -14.90 0.10
CA GLU A 668 -40.97 -16.11 -0.73
C GLU A 668 -39.57 -16.73 -0.48
N GLU A 669 -39.54 -18.04 -0.28
CA GLU A 669 -38.28 -18.77 -0.13
C GLU A 669 -37.79 -19.25 -1.48
N LYS A 670 -36.55 -18.84 -1.84
CA LYS A 670 -35.88 -19.22 -3.11
C LYS A 670 -34.56 -19.91 -2.76
N GLN A 671 -34.55 -21.24 -2.67
CA GLN A 671 -33.40 -22.08 -2.33
C GLN A 671 -32.88 -21.82 -0.89
N SER A 672 -31.94 -20.97 -0.65
CA SER A 672 -31.40 -20.61 0.70
C SER A 672 -31.49 -19.11 0.96
N ILE A 673 -32.23 -18.38 0.13
CA ILE A 673 -32.43 -16.93 0.18
C ILE A 673 -33.92 -16.67 0.24
N TRP A 674 -34.34 -15.68 1.03
CA TRP A 674 -35.72 -15.22 1.08
C TRP A 674 -35.86 -13.89 0.35
N GLU A 675 -36.90 -13.81 -0.49
CA GLU A 675 -37.29 -12.55 -1.11
C GLU A 675 -38.43 -11.94 -0.28
N LEU A 676 -38.15 -10.82 0.38
CA LEU A 676 -39.11 -10.08 1.21
C LEU A 676 -39.55 -8.82 0.44
N THR A 677 -40.84 -8.73 0.12
CA THR A 677 -41.45 -7.51 -0.43
C THR A 677 -42.20 -6.77 0.66
N LEU A 678 -41.90 -5.50 0.85
CA LEU A 678 -42.51 -4.58 1.81
C LEU A 678 -43.21 -3.45 1.07
N MET A 679 -44.37 -3.03 1.57
CA MET A 679 -45.08 -1.87 1.07
C MET A 679 -45.56 -0.96 2.19
N SER A 680 -45.37 0.38 2.05
CA SER A 680 -45.75 1.37 3.07
C SER A 680 -46.14 2.70 2.45
N ARG A 681 -47.06 3.40 3.10
CA ARG A 681 -47.44 4.82 2.79
C ARG A 681 -46.49 5.84 3.41
N GLN A 682 -45.49 5.42 4.20
CA GLN A 682 -44.51 6.30 4.84
C GLN A 682 -43.10 6.07 4.23
N PRO A 683 -42.77 6.66 3.08
CA PRO A 683 -41.51 6.36 2.38
C PRO A 683 -40.29 6.90 3.10
N LEU A 684 -40.41 8.00 3.87
CA LEU A 684 -39.27 8.65 4.51
C LEU A 684 -38.61 7.79 5.59
N GLY A 685 -37.33 7.44 5.34
CA GLY A 685 -36.51 6.61 6.24
C GLY A 685 -36.91 5.13 6.29
N MET A 686 -37.82 4.68 5.40
CA MET A 686 -38.30 3.28 5.39
C MET A 686 -37.18 2.29 5.11
N LEU A 687 -36.27 2.60 4.17
CA LEU A 687 -35.11 1.77 3.88
C LEU A 687 -34.22 1.56 5.12
N ALA A 688 -33.86 2.64 5.82
CA ALA A 688 -33.03 2.56 7.02
C ALA A 688 -33.70 1.75 8.13
N ARG A 689 -35.01 1.89 8.30
CA ARG A 689 -35.80 1.14 9.28
C ARG A 689 -35.91 -0.33 8.92
N ALA A 690 -36.17 -0.66 7.65
CA ALA A 690 -36.20 -2.03 7.17
C ALA A 690 -34.85 -2.71 7.31
N ALA A 691 -33.77 -2.09 6.77
CA ALA A 691 -32.41 -2.63 6.85
C ALA A 691 -31.95 -2.80 8.29
N GLY A 692 -32.17 -1.81 9.16
CA GLY A 692 -31.83 -1.91 10.58
C GLY A 692 -32.61 -3.01 11.30
N THR A 693 -33.90 -3.19 11.00
CA THR A 693 -34.71 -4.25 11.61
C THR A 693 -34.27 -5.63 11.12
N LEU A 694 -33.98 -5.81 9.84
CA LEU A 694 -33.45 -7.06 9.29
C LEU A 694 -32.11 -7.40 9.96
N THR A 695 -31.19 -6.43 10.07
CA THR A 695 -29.91 -6.59 10.77
C THR A 695 -30.09 -6.95 12.24
N LEU A 696 -31.03 -6.31 12.95
CA LEU A 696 -31.35 -6.61 14.36
C LEU A 696 -31.78 -8.08 14.53
N ASN A 697 -32.52 -8.59 13.55
CA ASN A 697 -32.99 -10.00 13.52
C ASN A 697 -31.96 -10.96 12.87
N GLN A 698 -30.71 -10.56 12.74
CA GLN A 698 -29.58 -11.36 12.22
C GLN A 698 -29.81 -11.87 10.78
N LEU A 699 -30.44 -11.06 9.96
CA LEU A 699 -30.61 -11.28 8.53
C LEU A 699 -29.59 -10.42 7.77
N ASP A 700 -28.96 -11.01 6.78
CA ASP A 700 -27.99 -10.38 5.87
C ASP A 700 -28.70 -9.99 4.58
N ILE A 701 -28.61 -8.71 4.23
CA ILE A 701 -29.25 -8.17 3.02
C ILE A 701 -28.28 -8.35 1.87
N ARG A 702 -28.67 -9.13 0.86
CA ARG A 702 -27.88 -9.38 -0.33
C ARG A 702 -28.20 -8.39 -1.45
N LYS A 703 -29.47 -8.06 -1.60
CA LYS A 703 -29.96 -7.13 -2.63
C LYS A 703 -31.17 -6.37 -2.10
N ALA A 704 -31.35 -5.13 -2.57
CA ALA A 704 -32.56 -4.35 -2.29
C ALA A 704 -32.98 -3.58 -3.54
N LYS A 705 -34.26 -3.69 -3.92
CA LYS A 705 -34.91 -2.88 -4.94
C LYS A 705 -35.92 -1.96 -4.27
N ILE A 706 -35.89 -0.66 -4.59
CA ILE A 706 -36.74 0.33 -3.94
C ILE A 706 -37.41 1.18 -4.99
N HIS A 707 -38.75 1.24 -4.90
CA HIS A 707 -39.54 2.04 -5.82
C HIS A 707 -40.58 2.84 -5.03
N THR A 708 -40.93 4.02 -5.55
CA THR A 708 -41.99 4.85 -4.99
C THR A 708 -42.97 5.20 -6.12
N LYS A 709 -44.22 4.91 -5.91
CA LYS A 709 -45.31 5.26 -6.81
C LYS A 709 -45.58 6.77 -6.79
N LYS A 710 -46.19 7.30 -7.84
CA LYS A 710 -46.56 8.73 -7.91
C LYS A 710 -47.51 9.16 -6.80
N ASN A 711 -48.32 8.23 -6.29
CA ASN A 711 -49.22 8.45 -5.13
C ASN A 711 -48.50 8.41 -3.77
N GLY A 712 -47.15 8.30 -3.74
CA GLY A 712 -46.34 8.30 -2.53
C GLY A 712 -46.20 6.95 -1.81
N VAL A 713 -46.82 5.88 -2.32
CA VAL A 713 -46.63 4.52 -1.78
C VAL A 713 -45.27 4.00 -2.20
N ALA A 714 -44.46 3.63 -1.20
CA ALA A 714 -43.16 2.98 -1.43
C ALA A 714 -43.31 1.46 -1.35
N PHE A 715 -42.62 0.76 -2.26
CA PHE A 715 -42.45 -0.69 -2.16
C PHE A 715 -40.99 -1.05 -2.32
N GLN A 716 -40.55 -2.02 -1.54
CA GLN A 716 -39.14 -2.39 -1.38
C GLN A 716 -39.05 -3.92 -1.38
N THR A 717 -38.21 -4.46 -2.22
CA THR A 717 -37.94 -5.91 -2.28
C THR A 717 -36.52 -6.15 -1.83
N PHE A 718 -36.36 -7.03 -0.84
CA PHE A 718 -35.06 -7.41 -0.26
C PHE A 718 -34.80 -8.89 -0.53
N GLU A 719 -33.63 -9.21 -1.03
CA GLU A 719 -33.09 -10.57 -0.97
C GLU A 719 -32.27 -10.70 0.30
N VAL A 720 -32.68 -11.60 1.20
CA VAL A 720 -32.06 -11.76 2.51
C VAL A 720 -31.65 -13.20 2.79
N ALA A 721 -30.58 -13.38 3.55
CA ALA A 721 -30.11 -14.67 4.02
C ALA A 721 -29.94 -14.66 5.55
N ALA A 722 -30.10 -15.81 6.20
CA ALA A 722 -29.80 -15.94 7.62
C ALA A 722 -28.28 -15.88 7.84
N LEU A 723 -27.83 -15.09 8.83
CA LEU A 723 -26.40 -15.03 9.21
C LEU A 723 -25.86 -16.37 9.76
N LYS A 724 -26.76 -17.30 10.14
CA LYS A 724 -26.39 -18.64 10.60
C LYS A 724 -27.22 -19.69 9.85
N PRO A 725 -26.60 -20.71 9.25
CA PRO A 725 -27.31 -21.69 8.43
C PRO A 725 -28.43 -22.51 9.12
N ALA A 726 -28.45 -22.56 10.44
CA ALA A 726 -29.44 -23.32 11.24
C ALA A 726 -30.45 -22.42 11.96
N MET A 727 -30.60 -21.15 11.56
CA MET A 727 -31.51 -20.22 12.19
C MET A 727 -32.91 -20.33 11.57
N GLU A 728 -33.91 -20.71 12.35
CA GLU A 728 -35.31 -20.53 11.96
C GLU A 728 -35.70 -19.05 12.03
N ILE A 729 -36.25 -18.52 10.94
CA ILE A 729 -36.68 -17.12 10.82
C ILE A 729 -38.17 -17.06 11.13
N SER A 730 -38.54 -16.34 12.20
CA SER A 730 -39.93 -15.96 12.44
C SER A 730 -40.24 -14.64 11.76
N TRP A 731 -40.78 -14.69 10.56
CA TRP A 731 -41.14 -13.51 9.78
C TRP A 731 -42.19 -12.63 10.47
N GLU A 732 -43.13 -13.22 11.21
CA GLU A 732 -44.10 -12.48 12.01
C GLU A 732 -43.40 -11.61 13.07
N GLN A 733 -42.35 -12.13 13.73
CA GLN A 733 -41.58 -11.37 14.71
C GLN A 733 -40.77 -10.24 14.04
N VAL A 734 -40.14 -10.53 12.90
CA VAL A 734 -39.37 -9.53 12.13
C VAL A 734 -40.29 -8.38 11.72
N MET A 735 -41.48 -8.70 11.20
CA MET A 735 -42.44 -7.69 10.76
C MET A 735 -43.05 -6.91 11.92
N ALA A 736 -43.37 -7.57 13.04
CA ALA A 736 -43.82 -6.90 14.25
C ALA A 736 -42.74 -5.91 14.80
N ASP A 737 -41.47 -6.25 14.71
CA ASP A 737 -40.39 -5.34 15.11
C ASP A 737 -40.22 -4.18 14.10
N LEU A 738 -40.45 -4.42 12.81
CA LEU A 738 -40.46 -3.36 11.78
C LEU A 738 -41.65 -2.40 11.99
N GLU A 739 -42.82 -2.89 12.24
CA GLU A 739 -43.99 -2.04 12.55
C GLU A 739 -43.76 -1.17 13.78
N LYS A 740 -43.22 -1.75 14.89
CA LYS A 740 -42.83 -0.97 16.07
C LYS A 740 -41.80 0.09 15.76
N THR A 741 -40.86 -0.21 14.87
CA THR A 741 -39.83 0.74 14.42
C THR A 741 -40.44 1.89 13.63
N ILE A 742 -41.36 1.60 12.71
CA ILE A 742 -42.08 2.61 11.92
C ILE A 742 -42.92 3.51 12.84
N GLN A 743 -43.58 2.94 13.85
CA GLN A 743 -44.38 3.67 14.84
C GLN A 743 -43.55 4.40 15.90
N GLY A 744 -42.20 4.33 15.85
CA GLY A 744 -41.31 4.94 16.86
C GLY A 744 -41.37 4.26 18.25
N ARG A 745 -41.91 3.05 18.34
CA ARG A 745 -42.06 2.26 19.59
C ARG A 745 -40.86 1.35 19.86
N LEU A 746 -39.92 1.19 18.92
CA LEU A 746 -38.70 0.42 19.06
C LEU A 746 -37.49 1.34 18.86
N ALA A 747 -36.63 1.42 19.88
CA ALA A 747 -35.38 2.20 19.81
C ALA A 747 -34.33 1.44 19.00
N LEU A 748 -34.46 1.46 17.65
CA LEU A 748 -33.67 0.67 16.72
C LEU A 748 -32.17 0.96 16.86
N ASP A 749 -31.77 2.24 16.83
CA ASP A 749 -30.35 2.67 16.89
C ASP A 749 -29.65 2.19 18.17
N TYR A 750 -30.36 2.29 19.33
CA TYR A 750 -29.83 1.80 20.59
C TYR A 750 -29.64 0.27 20.57
N ARG A 751 -30.61 -0.48 20.06
CA ARG A 751 -30.49 -1.93 19.96
C ARG A 751 -29.40 -2.40 19.02
N LEU A 752 -29.23 -1.72 17.90
CA LEU A 752 -28.14 -1.98 16.96
C LEU A 752 -26.77 -1.69 17.59
N ALA A 753 -26.63 -0.58 18.32
CA ALA A 753 -25.42 -0.26 19.07
C ALA A 753 -25.06 -1.33 20.11
N VAL A 754 -26.06 -1.84 20.85
CA VAL A 754 -25.86 -2.96 21.80
C VAL A 754 -25.48 -4.26 21.10
N LEU A 755 -26.03 -4.55 19.92
CA LEU A 755 -25.69 -5.72 19.12
C LEU A 755 -24.23 -5.63 18.64
N ALA A 756 -23.85 -4.49 18.10
CA ALA A 756 -22.46 -4.23 17.63
C ALA A 756 -21.44 -4.35 18.78
N ALA A 757 -21.75 -3.82 19.96
CA ALA A 757 -20.88 -3.93 21.14
C ALA A 757 -20.71 -5.40 21.60
N LYS A 758 -21.77 -6.23 21.53
CA LYS A 758 -21.70 -7.67 21.83
C LYS A 758 -20.84 -8.43 20.81
N GLN A 759 -20.91 -8.08 19.54
CA GLN A 759 -20.09 -8.71 18.48
C GLN A 759 -18.60 -8.33 18.63
N LYS A 760 -18.28 -7.07 18.92
CA LYS A 760 -16.90 -6.62 19.21
C LYS A 760 -16.32 -7.35 20.44
N ARG A 761 -17.09 -7.60 21.48
CA ARG A 761 -16.65 -8.40 22.65
C ARG A 761 -16.36 -9.86 22.28
N LYS A 762 -17.18 -10.50 21.43
CA LYS A 762 -16.94 -11.89 20.99
C LYS A 762 -15.67 -12.02 20.12
N LYS A 763 -15.37 -11.05 19.25
CA LYS A 763 -14.12 -11.05 18.46
C LYS A 763 -12.86 -10.87 19.33
N LYS A 764 -12.94 -10.13 20.45
CA LYS A 764 -11.81 -9.98 21.39
C LYS A 764 -11.50 -11.23 22.23
N TRP A 765 -12.43 -12.20 22.31
CA TRP A 765 -12.29 -13.43 23.11
C TRP A 765 -12.11 -14.71 22.28
N ALA A 766 -12.00 -14.62 20.97
CA ALA A 766 -11.62 -15.76 20.15
C ALA A 766 -10.10 -15.94 20.24
N PRO A 767 -9.57 -17.09 20.69
CA PRO A 767 -8.14 -17.34 20.67
C PRO A 767 -7.68 -17.32 19.21
N ALA A 768 -6.56 -16.62 18.97
CA ALA A 768 -5.90 -16.64 17.66
C ALA A 768 -5.59 -18.10 17.30
N LYS A 769 -6.13 -18.55 16.17
CA LYS A 769 -5.77 -19.83 15.56
C LYS A 769 -4.55 -19.65 14.68
#